data_b3c98e1ff48d3e856aac4fb9f02aa5ef
#
_entry.id   b3c98e1ff48d3e856aac4fb9f02aa5ef
#
_cell.length_a   1.000
_cell.length_b   1.000
_cell.length_c   1.000
_cell.angle_alpha   90.00
_cell.angle_beta   90.00
_cell.angle_gamma   90.00
#
_symmetry.space_group_name_H-M   'P 1'
#
loop_
_entity.id
_entity.type
_entity.pdbx_description
1 polymer ?
#
loop_
_entity_poly.entity_id
_entity_poly.type
_entity_poly.pdbx_seq_one_letter_code
_entity_poly.pdbx_strand_id
1 'polypeptide(L)'
;MSDDLLKTIFGRLTLDSFPIHEPILIGTFAMVALGGMALLGALTYFKLWRYLWAEWFTSVDHKRIGIMYIVLALVMFLRGFADAIMMRLQQAMAFGGSEGYLNAHHYDQVFTAHGVIMIFFVAMPFVTGLMNYVVPLQIGARDVSFPFLNNFSFWMTVSGAVIVMMSLFVGEFARTGWLAMAPLSGLDYSPDVGVDYYVWGLQIAGVGTLLSGVNLIATIVKMRAPGMSMMQMPVFTWSALVTNVLIVAAFPVLTAVLAMLSLDRYVGTNFFTNTGGGNPMMYVNMIWIWGHPEVYILILPAFGVFSEVVSTFSGKRLFGYTSMIYALIVICILAYLVWLHHFFTMGSGASVNSFFGITTMIISIPTGAKIFNWLFTMYRGRIRFELPMMWAVAFILTFVVGGMTGVMLAVPPADFQLHNSLFLVAHFHNVIIGGVLFGMFAGVNYWWPKAFGFKLDKKWGTISFWCWVIGFWVAFTPLYILGLMGVTRRLRTFDDPSLQIWFVIAGIGAAIIAAGIAAMLMQFYVSIRDRERLKDTTGDPWNGRTLEWATSSPPPAYNFAFTPVIHDLDAWHDMKSKKAARPTEGFRAIHMPKNTWAGIVLAGISTVFGVAMIWYIWWLAALSFVALIATAIVHTFNYDRDFHIPAEDVVKAEDVRTHALQTAGV
;
A
#
# COMPACT_ATOMS: atom_id res chain seq x y z
N MET A 1 -11.01 -2.60 -45.61
CA MET A 1 -9.64 -2.44 -45.12
C MET A 1 -9.07 -3.88 -45.07
N SER A 2 -7.89 -4.12 -45.56
CA SER A 2 -7.33 -5.50 -45.52
C SER A 2 -7.09 -5.89 -44.05
N ASP A 3 -7.24 -7.19 -43.70
CA ASP A 3 -7.00 -7.69 -42.34
C ASP A 3 -5.59 -7.37 -41.83
N ASP A 4 -4.61 -7.32 -42.74
CA ASP A 4 -3.23 -6.96 -42.40
C ASP A 4 -3.09 -5.49 -41.99
N LEU A 5 -3.85 -4.60 -42.62
CA LEU A 5 -3.85 -3.16 -42.27
C LEU A 5 -4.50 -2.97 -40.90
N LEU A 6 -5.59 -3.68 -40.62
CA LEU A 6 -6.25 -3.65 -39.30
C LEU A 6 -5.30 -4.15 -38.18
N LYS A 7 -4.62 -5.26 -38.41
CA LYS A 7 -3.62 -5.80 -37.47
C LYS A 7 -2.44 -4.85 -37.24
N THR A 8 -2.00 -4.15 -38.30
CA THR A 8 -0.92 -3.16 -38.19
C THR A 8 -1.36 -1.96 -37.35
N ILE A 9 -2.60 -1.48 -37.53
CA ILE A 9 -3.10 -0.29 -36.83
C ILE A 9 -3.52 -0.62 -35.39
N PHE A 10 -4.25 -1.70 -35.17
CA PHE A 10 -4.89 -2.01 -33.90
C PHE A 10 -4.23 -3.19 -33.16
N GLY A 11 -3.18 -3.82 -33.72
CA GLY A 11 -2.52 -4.98 -33.11
C GLY A 11 -3.48 -6.14 -32.91
N ARG A 12 -3.62 -6.59 -31.67
CA ARG A 12 -4.57 -7.65 -31.25
C ARG A 12 -5.94 -7.12 -30.83
N LEU A 13 -6.15 -5.81 -30.82
CA LEU A 13 -7.42 -5.19 -30.42
C LEU A 13 -8.47 -5.37 -31.51
N THR A 14 -9.58 -6.01 -31.15
CA THR A 14 -10.75 -6.26 -32.02
C THR A 14 -12.04 -5.86 -31.32
N LEU A 15 -13.17 -5.89 -31.98
CA LEU A 15 -14.47 -5.63 -31.34
C LEU A 15 -14.81 -6.72 -30.32
N ASP A 16 -14.36 -7.96 -30.54
CA ASP A 16 -14.56 -9.07 -29.61
C ASP A 16 -13.72 -8.92 -28.32
N SER A 17 -12.76 -7.99 -28.33
CA SER A 17 -12.00 -7.65 -27.09
C SER A 17 -12.85 -6.95 -26.04
N PHE A 18 -14.06 -6.50 -26.39
CA PHE A 18 -14.96 -5.88 -25.43
C PHE A 18 -15.92 -6.95 -24.86
N PRO A 19 -15.93 -7.19 -23.54
CA PRO A 19 -16.68 -8.28 -22.91
C PRO A 19 -18.20 -7.99 -22.80
N ILE A 20 -18.83 -7.63 -23.92
CA ILE A 20 -20.23 -7.23 -24.00
C ILE A 20 -21.23 -8.41 -23.87
N HIS A 21 -20.71 -9.64 -23.77
CA HIS A 21 -21.55 -10.84 -23.64
C HIS A 21 -21.67 -11.35 -22.19
N GLU A 22 -20.87 -10.82 -21.26
CA GLU A 22 -20.85 -11.23 -19.86
C GLU A 22 -21.68 -10.27 -18.99
N PRO A 23 -22.87 -10.67 -18.47
CA PRO A 23 -23.78 -9.75 -17.76
C PRO A 23 -23.14 -9.04 -16.54
N ILE A 24 -22.28 -9.75 -15.80
CA ILE A 24 -21.57 -9.18 -14.64
C ILE A 24 -20.62 -8.07 -15.07
N LEU A 25 -19.89 -8.28 -16.17
CA LEU A 25 -18.95 -7.28 -16.70
C LEU A 25 -19.69 -6.08 -17.29
N ILE A 26 -20.81 -6.31 -17.99
CA ILE A 26 -21.68 -5.22 -18.48
C ILE A 26 -22.21 -4.38 -17.30
N GLY A 27 -22.70 -5.03 -16.24
CA GLY A 27 -23.17 -4.34 -15.04
C GLY A 27 -22.06 -3.55 -14.37
N THR A 28 -20.86 -4.11 -14.26
CA THR A 28 -19.66 -3.43 -13.72
C THR A 28 -19.27 -2.24 -14.59
N PHE A 29 -19.23 -2.42 -15.90
CA PHE A 29 -18.94 -1.33 -16.86
C PHE A 29 -19.96 -0.20 -16.71
N ALA A 30 -21.25 -0.51 -16.71
CA ALA A 30 -22.32 0.48 -16.57
C ALA A 30 -22.18 1.25 -15.24
N MET A 31 -21.92 0.57 -14.14
CA MET A 31 -21.75 1.18 -12.82
C MET A 31 -20.54 2.12 -12.79
N VAL A 32 -19.38 1.68 -13.29
CA VAL A 32 -18.16 2.51 -13.31
C VAL A 32 -18.28 3.67 -14.30
N ALA A 33 -18.90 3.44 -15.46
CA ALA A 33 -19.13 4.51 -16.44
C ALA A 33 -20.09 5.57 -15.89
N LEU A 34 -21.21 5.16 -15.32
CA LEU A 34 -22.18 6.08 -14.69
C LEU A 34 -21.58 6.83 -13.51
N GLY A 35 -20.85 6.12 -12.63
CA GLY A 35 -20.14 6.73 -11.51
C GLY A 35 -19.06 7.72 -11.97
N GLY A 36 -18.29 7.36 -13.00
CA GLY A 36 -17.31 8.24 -13.63
C GLY A 36 -17.94 9.47 -14.26
N MET A 37 -19.02 9.30 -15.03
CA MET A 37 -19.78 10.44 -15.61
C MET A 37 -20.35 11.36 -14.53
N ALA A 38 -20.91 10.79 -13.46
CA ALA A 38 -21.42 11.57 -12.33
C ALA A 38 -20.31 12.37 -11.65
N LEU A 39 -19.13 11.76 -11.42
CA LEU A 39 -17.98 12.43 -10.86
C LEU A 39 -17.48 13.55 -11.78
N LEU A 40 -17.28 13.28 -13.07
CA LEU A 40 -16.84 14.28 -14.04
C LEU A 40 -17.86 15.42 -14.15
N GLY A 41 -19.16 15.11 -14.15
CA GLY A 41 -20.24 16.08 -14.13
C GLY A 41 -20.21 16.95 -12.87
N ALA A 42 -20.01 16.36 -11.69
CA ALA A 42 -19.88 17.09 -10.44
C ALA A 42 -18.66 18.02 -10.43
N LEU A 43 -17.48 17.51 -10.84
CA LEU A 43 -16.25 18.31 -10.93
C LEU A 43 -16.42 19.52 -11.87
N THR A 44 -17.12 19.32 -12.98
CA THR A 44 -17.39 20.39 -13.96
C THR A 44 -18.41 21.38 -13.41
N TYR A 45 -19.50 20.90 -12.83
CA TYR A 45 -20.56 21.74 -12.23
C TYR A 45 -20.01 22.63 -11.10
N PHE A 46 -19.21 22.06 -10.19
CA PHE A 46 -18.58 22.79 -9.09
C PHE A 46 -17.32 23.56 -9.52
N LYS A 47 -16.94 23.54 -10.79
CA LYS A 47 -15.74 24.23 -11.35
C LYS A 47 -14.43 23.86 -10.65
N LEU A 48 -14.28 22.60 -10.25
CA LEU A 48 -13.14 22.13 -9.46
C LEU A 48 -11.90 21.81 -10.29
N TRP A 49 -11.98 21.73 -11.61
CA TRP A 49 -10.86 21.33 -12.49
C TRP A 49 -9.60 22.17 -12.30
N ARG A 50 -9.76 23.53 -12.28
CA ARG A 50 -8.61 24.44 -12.10
C ARG A 50 -7.95 24.24 -10.73
N TYR A 51 -8.76 24.05 -9.67
CA TYR A 51 -8.26 23.76 -8.33
C TYR A 51 -7.52 22.43 -8.27
N LEU A 52 -8.12 21.34 -8.79
CA LEU A 52 -7.49 20.04 -8.83
C LEU A 52 -6.18 20.04 -9.61
N TRP A 53 -6.17 20.72 -10.77
CA TRP A 53 -4.95 20.83 -11.56
C TRP A 53 -3.85 21.58 -10.82
N ALA A 54 -4.12 22.79 -10.33
CA ALA A 54 -3.12 23.67 -9.74
C ALA A 54 -2.62 23.19 -8.38
N GLU A 55 -3.53 22.58 -7.56
CA GLU A 55 -3.23 22.30 -6.16
C GLU A 55 -2.91 20.82 -5.90
N TRP A 56 -3.39 19.89 -6.76
CA TRP A 56 -3.25 18.46 -6.53
C TRP A 56 -2.48 17.75 -7.63
N PHE A 57 -2.95 17.79 -8.87
CA PHE A 57 -2.38 16.97 -9.95
C PHE A 57 -0.94 17.35 -10.28
N THR A 58 -0.60 18.63 -10.23
CA THR A 58 0.75 19.13 -10.48
C THR A 58 1.57 19.33 -9.19
N SER A 59 0.99 19.05 -8.03
CA SER A 59 1.63 19.30 -6.74
C SER A 59 2.91 18.50 -6.55
N VAL A 60 3.92 19.15 -6.00
CA VAL A 60 5.15 18.51 -5.53
C VAL A 60 5.25 18.46 -4.00
N ASP A 61 4.28 19.03 -3.28
CA ASP A 61 4.19 18.99 -1.82
C ASP A 61 4.00 17.54 -1.34
N HIS A 62 4.93 17.05 -0.55
CA HIS A 62 4.92 15.69 -0.04
C HIS A 62 3.64 15.31 0.71
N LYS A 63 2.99 16.28 1.38
CA LYS A 63 1.74 16.06 2.12
C LYS A 63 0.58 15.75 1.20
N ARG A 64 0.44 16.56 0.13
CA ARG A 64 -0.61 16.36 -0.89
C ARG A 64 -0.41 15.06 -1.64
N ILE A 65 0.84 14.76 -2.02
CA ILE A 65 1.19 13.49 -2.68
C ILE A 65 0.87 12.31 -1.75
N GLY A 66 1.21 12.41 -0.46
CA GLY A 66 0.86 11.40 0.54
C GLY A 66 -0.65 11.16 0.63
N ILE A 67 -1.46 12.21 0.65
CA ILE A 67 -2.93 12.11 0.62
C ILE A 67 -3.41 11.48 -0.69
N MET A 68 -2.86 11.87 -1.84
CA MET A 68 -3.23 11.28 -3.14
C MET A 68 -2.95 9.78 -3.19
N TYR A 69 -1.82 9.31 -2.65
CA TYR A 69 -1.53 7.88 -2.50
C TYR A 69 -2.57 7.15 -1.64
N ILE A 70 -2.97 7.76 -0.51
CA ILE A 70 -4.00 7.18 0.39
C ILE A 70 -5.36 7.12 -0.32
N VAL A 71 -5.73 8.16 -1.07
CA VAL A 71 -6.99 8.18 -1.86
C VAL A 71 -6.98 7.10 -2.93
N LEU A 72 -5.87 6.95 -3.68
CA LEU A 72 -5.71 5.87 -4.65
C LEU A 72 -5.89 4.50 -3.99
N ALA A 73 -5.21 4.28 -2.86
CA ALA A 73 -5.31 3.04 -2.10
C ALA A 73 -6.74 2.75 -1.65
N LEU A 74 -7.49 3.76 -1.17
CA LEU A 74 -8.89 3.60 -0.76
C LEU A 74 -9.81 3.25 -1.94
N VAL A 75 -9.63 3.87 -3.09
CA VAL A 75 -10.39 3.54 -4.31
C VAL A 75 -10.13 2.09 -4.75
N MET A 76 -8.86 1.72 -4.83
CA MET A 76 -8.46 0.36 -5.20
C MET A 76 -8.86 -0.68 -4.14
N PHE A 77 -8.90 -0.29 -2.86
CA PHE A 77 -9.40 -1.14 -1.78
C PHE A 77 -10.87 -1.52 -1.97
N LEU A 78 -11.72 -0.56 -2.31
CA LEU A 78 -13.13 -0.85 -2.59
C LEU A 78 -13.28 -1.82 -3.76
N ARG A 79 -12.48 -1.66 -4.81
CA ARG A 79 -12.46 -2.58 -5.96
C ARG A 79 -11.98 -3.98 -5.54
N GLY A 80 -10.83 -4.10 -4.89
CA GLY A 80 -10.29 -5.39 -4.46
C GLY A 80 -11.16 -6.08 -3.41
N PHE A 81 -11.87 -5.32 -2.57
CA PHE A 81 -12.84 -5.88 -1.63
C PHE A 81 -14.09 -6.43 -2.34
N ALA A 82 -14.55 -5.80 -3.42
CA ALA A 82 -15.62 -6.34 -4.25
C ALA A 82 -15.25 -7.74 -4.78
N ASP A 83 -14.03 -7.93 -5.26
CA ASP A 83 -13.53 -9.26 -5.67
C ASP A 83 -13.55 -10.27 -4.52
N ALA A 84 -13.17 -9.85 -3.30
CA ALA A 84 -13.20 -10.73 -2.14
C ALA A 84 -14.62 -11.20 -1.79
N ILE A 85 -15.59 -10.29 -1.80
CA ILE A 85 -17.01 -10.62 -1.59
C ILE A 85 -17.52 -11.58 -2.68
N MET A 86 -17.17 -11.32 -3.94
CA MET A 86 -17.55 -12.19 -5.05
C MET A 86 -17.06 -13.62 -4.85
N MET A 87 -15.79 -13.80 -4.46
CA MET A 87 -15.23 -15.12 -4.17
C MET A 87 -15.93 -15.80 -2.99
N ARG A 88 -16.21 -15.08 -1.91
CA ARG A 88 -16.89 -15.66 -0.74
C ARG A 88 -18.32 -16.05 -1.00
N LEU A 89 -19.06 -15.26 -1.76
CA LEU A 89 -20.42 -15.62 -2.21
C LEU A 89 -20.39 -16.84 -3.13
N GLN A 90 -19.45 -16.89 -4.09
CA GLN A 90 -19.24 -18.06 -4.94
C GLN A 90 -19.06 -19.33 -4.09
N GLN A 91 -18.12 -19.30 -3.16
CA GLN A 91 -17.82 -20.46 -2.31
C GLN A 91 -18.98 -20.85 -1.38
N ALA A 92 -19.78 -19.91 -0.90
CA ALA A 92 -20.96 -20.19 -0.08
C ALA A 92 -22.11 -20.84 -0.88
N MET A 93 -22.21 -20.53 -2.18
CA MET A 93 -23.29 -20.97 -3.07
C MET A 93 -22.97 -22.20 -3.89
N ALA A 94 -21.69 -22.49 -4.15
CA ALA A 94 -21.24 -23.51 -5.07
C ALA A 94 -21.01 -24.86 -4.36
N PHE A 95 -22.12 -25.51 -3.98
CA PHE A 95 -22.13 -26.78 -3.25
C PHE A 95 -23.11 -27.78 -3.86
N GLY A 96 -22.76 -29.07 -3.82
CA GLY A 96 -23.69 -30.17 -4.11
C GLY A 96 -24.26 -30.15 -5.54
N GLY A 97 -23.41 -29.99 -6.55
CA GLY A 97 -23.82 -29.89 -7.95
C GLY A 97 -24.20 -28.47 -8.41
N SER A 98 -24.25 -27.49 -7.49
CA SER A 98 -24.37 -26.08 -7.87
C SER A 98 -23.02 -25.52 -8.27
N GLU A 99 -22.93 -24.96 -9.46
CA GLU A 99 -21.71 -24.30 -9.94
C GLU A 99 -21.53 -22.87 -9.39
N GLY A 100 -22.48 -22.38 -8.57
CA GLY A 100 -22.52 -21.00 -8.12
C GLY A 100 -22.88 -20.04 -9.26
N TYR A 101 -22.40 -18.79 -9.20
CA TYR A 101 -22.74 -17.75 -10.16
C TYR A 101 -21.56 -17.28 -11.02
N LEU A 102 -20.32 -17.62 -10.64
CA LEU A 102 -19.11 -17.29 -11.41
C LEU A 102 -18.66 -18.52 -12.22
N ASN A 103 -18.53 -18.36 -13.54
CA ASN A 103 -17.85 -19.37 -14.36
C ASN A 103 -16.37 -19.47 -13.98
N ALA A 104 -15.70 -20.55 -14.38
CA ALA A 104 -14.31 -20.84 -14.01
C ALA A 104 -13.36 -19.72 -14.49
N HIS A 105 -13.50 -19.27 -15.71
CA HIS A 105 -12.69 -18.21 -16.30
C HIS A 105 -12.78 -16.89 -15.52
N HIS A 106 -14.00 -16.49 -15.16
CA HIS A 106 -14.20 -15.25 -14.41
C HIS A 106 -13.69 -15.38 -12.96
N TYR A 107 -13.92 -16.54 -12.33
CA TYR A 107 -13.41 -16.79 -10.97
C TYR A 107 -11.89 -16.69 -10.90
N ASP A 108 -11.18 -17.22 -11.89
CA ASP A 108 -9.72 -17.18 -11.97
C ASP A 108 -9.19 -15.75 -12.16
N GLN A 109 -9.88 -14.92 -12.93
CA GLN A 109 -9.57 -13.49 -13.04
C GLN A 109 -9.82 -12.75 -11.73
N VAL A 110 -10.94 -13.02 -11.05
CA VAL A 110 -11.33 -12.36 -9.79
C VAL A 110 -10.31 -12.62 -8.69
N PHE A 111 -9.88 -13.88 -8.46
CA PHE A 111 -8.90 -14.13 -7.41
C PHE A 111 -7.50 -13.59 -7.76
N THR A 112 -7.13 -13.57 -9.05
CA THR A 112 -5.87 -12.99 -9.51
C THR A 112 -5.90 -11.47 -9.32
N ALA A 113 -6.95 -10.79 -9.78
CA ALA A 113 -7.14 -9.35 -9.65
C ALA A 113 -7.18 -8.92 -8.17
N HIS A 114 -7.91 -9.67 -7.32
CA HIS A 114 -7.94 -9.41 -5.88
C HIS A 114 -6.53 -9.35 -5.29
N GLY A 115 -5.72 -10.38 -5.54
CA GLY A 115 -4.36 -10.45 -5.01
C GLY A 115 -3.47 -9.31 -5.52
N VAL A 116 -3.47 -9.04 -6.82
CA VAL A 116 -2.69 -7.97 -7.44
C VAL A 116 -3.10 -6.60 -6.91
N ILE A 117 -4.40 -6.31 -6.88
CA ILE A 117 -4.93 -5.03 -6.42
C ILE A 117 -4.60 -4.80 -4.95
N MET A 118 -4.84 -5.79 -4.08
CA MET A 118 -4.65 -5.63 -2.65
C MET A 118 -3.19 -5.43 -2.23
N ILE A 119 -2.25 -6.07 -2.92
CA ILE A 119 -0.82 -5.91 -2.63
C ILE A 119 -0.27 -4.65 -3.30
N PHE A 120 -0.34 -4.54 -4.62
CA PHE A 120 0.36 -3.49 -5.37
C PHE A 120 -0.35 -2.14 -5.42
N PHE A 121 -1.69 -2.12 -5.29
CA PHE A 121 -2.48 -0.90 -5.48
C PHE A 121 -3.30 -0.48 -4.24
N VAL A 122 -3.27 -1.29 -3.18
CA VAL A 122 -3.83 -0.92 -1.87
C VAL A 122 -2.72 -0.80 -0.84
N ALA A 123 -2.07 -1.91 -0.48
CA ALA A 123 -1.11 -1.92 0.62
C ALA A 123 0.10 -1.04 0.32
N MET A 124 0.74 -1.20 -0.84
CA MET A 124 1.91 -0.40 -1.24
C MET A 124 1.62 1.11 -1.32
N PRO A 125 0.59 1.60 -2.04
CA PRO A 125 0.27 3.02 -2.06
C PRO A 125 -0.10 3.57 -0.69
N PHE A 126 -0.77 2.78 0.14
CA PHE A 126 -1.17 3.24 1.46
C PHE A 126 0.03 3.49 2.37
N VAL A 127 0.96 2.53 2.48
CA VAL A 127 2.17 2.72 3.30
C VAL A 127 3.06 3.82 2.73
N THR A 128 3.17 3.92 1.39
CA THR A 128 3.90 4.99 0.72
C THR A 128 3.29 6.36 1.03
N GLY A 129 1.95 6.47 1.02
CA GLY A 129 1.22 7.68 1.36
C GLY A 129 1.47 8.15 2.78
N LEU A 130 1.40 7.23 3.76
CA LEU A 130 1.72 7.55 5.16
C LEU A 130 3.18 7.98 5.32
N MET A 131 4.13 7.26 4.72
CA MET A 131 5.55 7.62 4.79
C MET A 131 5.81 8.99 4.17
N ASN A 132 5.24 9.28 3.00
CA ASN A 132 5.35 10.60 2.36
C ASN A 132 4.80 11.71 3.23
N TYR A 133 3.63 11.51 3.84
CA TYR A 133 3.01 12.54 4.68
C TYR A 133 3.80 12.79 5.96
N VAL A 134 4.17 11.73 6.68
CA VAL A 134 4.62 11.80 8.08
C VAL A 134 6.14 11.97 8.20
N VAL A 135 6.93 11.27 7.38
CA VAL A 135 8.40 11.22 7.56
C VAL A 135 9.06 12.58 7.51
N PRO A 136 8.82 13.47 6.51
CA PRO A 136 9.44 14.80 6.51
C PRO A 136 9.08 15.62 7.74
N LEU A 137 7.84 15.51 8.23
CA LEU A 137 7.39 16.18 9.45
C LEU A 137 8.11 15.65 10.70
N GLN A 138 8.28 14.32 10.79
CA GLN A 138 8.98 13.70 11.94
C GLN A 138 10.46 14.04 12.02
N ILE A 139 11.12 14.25 10.89
CA ILE A 139 12.54 14.58 10.86
C ILE A 139 12.82 16.08 10.82
N GLY A 140 11.79 16.94 10.83
CA GLY A 140 11.94 18.39 10.79
C GLY A 140 12.31 18.96 9.40
N ALA A 141 12.06 18.20 8.33
CA ALA A 141 12.32 18.62 6.97
C ALA A 141 11.19 19.48 6.39
N ARG A 142 11.54 20.42 5.50
CA ARG A 142 10.58 21.26 4.79
C ARG A 142 9.85 20.54 3.67
N ASP A 143 10.52 19.57 3.03
CA ASP A 143 9.96 18.73 1.96
C ASP A 143 10.80 17.44 1.86
N VAL A 144 10.52 16.59 0.87
CA VAL A 144 11.37 15.46 0.47
C VAL A 144 12.57 15.93 -0.33
N SER A 145 13.61 15.08 -0.47
CA SER A 145 14.84 15.43 -1.21
C SER A 145 14.62 15.69 -2.69
N PHE A 146 13.68 14.98 -3.32
CA PHE A 146 13.40 15.07 -4.76
C PHE A 146 11.89 15.26 -5.01
N PRO A 147 11.37 16.50 -4.87
CA PRO A 147 9.92 16.76 -4.96
C PRO A 147 9.30 16.39 -6.31
N PHE A 148 10.00 16.64 -7.43
CA PHE A 148 9.56 16.19 -8.76
C PHE A 148 9.47 14.66 -8.84
N LEU A 149 10.48 13.94 -8.35
CA LEU A 149 10.48 12.48 -8.33
C LEU A 149 9.30 11.92 -7.55
N ASN A 150 8.91 12.60 -6.46
CA ASN A 150 7.77 12.22 -5.64
C ASN A 150 6.44 12.33 -6.41
N ASN A 151 6.23 13.43 -7.12
CA ASN A 151 5.06 13.60 -7.99
C ASN A 151 5.04 12.54 -9.11
N PHE A 152 6.18 12.34 -9.77
CA PHE A 152 6.30 11.36 -10.85
C PHE A 152 6.04 9.93 -10.36
N SER A 153 6.59 9.53 -9.20
CA SER A 153 6.38 8.19 -8.62
C SER A 153 4.90 7.91 -8.33
N PHE A 154 4.17 8.90 -7.81
CA PHE A 154 2.73 8.78 -7.60
C PHE A 154 1.99 8.54 -8.92
N TRP A 155 2.24 9.35 -9.93
CA TRP A 155 1.53 9.23 -11.20
C TRP A 155 1.87 7.94 -11.96
N MET A 156 3.10 7.42 -11.82
CA MET A 156 3.46 6.08 -12.34
C MET A 156 2.68 4.97 -11.63
N THR A 157 2.45 5.09 -10.33
CA THR A 157 1.60 4.12 -9.59
C THR A 157 0.14 4.21 -10.06
N VAL A 158 -0.39 5.41 -10.28
CA VAL A 158 -1.72 5.62 -10.87
C VAL A 158 -1.81 5.00 -12.26
N SER A 159 -0.79 5.20 -13.10
CA SER A 159 -0.71 4.64 -14.45
C SER A 159 -0.82 3.10 -14.44
N GLY A 160 -0.07 2.43 -13.56
CA GLY A 160 -0.17 0.97 -13.39
C GLY A 160 -1.57 0.54 -12.91
N ALA A 161 -2.17 1.28 -11.96
CA ALA A 161 -3.53 1.00 -11.48
C ALA A 161 -4.57 1.16 -12.61
N VAL A 162 -4.45 2.20 -13.43
CA VAL A 162 -5.33 2.43 -14.59
C VAL A 162 -5.22 1.26 -15.58
N ILE A 163 -4.00 0.82 -15.91
CA ILE A 163 -3.79 -0.33 -16.80
C ILE A 163 -4.49 -1.58 -16.27
N VAL A 164 -4.32 -1.91 -14.99
CA VAL A 164 -4.99 -3.07 -14.38
C VAL A 164 -6.51 -2.90 -14.43
N MET A 165 -7.04 -1.71 -14.17
CA MET A 165 -8.48 -1.44 -14.23
C MET A 165 -9.05 -1.48 -15.64
N MET A 166 -8.24 -1.17 -16.67
CA MET A 166 -8.69 -1.24 -18.07
C MET A 166 -9.06 -2.66 -18.50
N SER A 167 -8.45 -3.70 -17.91
CA SER A 167 -8.79 -5.09 -18.19
C SER A 167 -10.25 -5.48 -17.86
N LEU A 168 -10.96 -4.67 -17.08
CA LEU A 168 -12.40 -4.84 -16.84
C LEU A 168 -13.28 -4.45 -18.02
N PHE A 169 -12.74 -3.63 -18.93
CA PHE A 169 -13.50 -3.01 -20.02
C PHE A 169 -13.03 -3.48 -21.40
N VAL A 170 -11.76 -3.86 -21.50
CA VAL A 170 -11.14 -4.25 -22.76
C VAL A 170 -10.21 -5.44 -22.53
N GLY A 171 -10.52 -6.56 -23.14
CA GLY A 171 -9.85 -7.83 -22.92
C GLY A 171 -10.28 -8.48 -21.60
N GLU A 172 -9.34 -9.14 -20.99
CA GLU A 172 -9.51 -9.84 -19.71
C GLU A 172 -8.25 -9.67 -18.84
N PHE A 173 -8.36 -9.92 -17.53
CA PHE A 173 -7.20 -9.95 -16.65
C PHE A 173 -6.57 -11.34 -16.59
N ALA A 174 -5.33 -11.43 -16.06
CA ALA A 174 -4.63 -12.70 -15.91
C ALA A 174 -5.41 -13.70 -15.03
N ARG A 175 -5.29 -14.99 -15.37
CA ARG A 175 -5.90 -16.13 -14.65
C ARG A 175 -4.89 -16.98 -13.90
N THR A 176 -3.71 -16.44 -13.67
CA THR A 176 -2.51 -17.14 -13.21
C THR A 176 -2.28 -17.07 -11.69
N GLY A 177 -3.13 -16.36 -10.96
CA GLY A 177 -2.83 -15.92 -9.60
C GLY A 177 -1.90 -14.70 -9.57
N TRP A 178 -1.80 -14.06 -8.43
CA TRP A 178 -1.15 -12.75 -8.27
C TRP A 178 0.37 -12.74 -8.52
N LEU A 179 1.02 -13.91 -8.58
CA LEU A 179 2.45 -14.06 -8.87
C LEU A 179 2.75 -14.43 -10.32
N ALA A 180 1.73 -14.70 -11.13
CA ALA A 180 1.87 -15.11 -12.54
C ALA A 180 2.95 -16.20 -12.79
N MET A 181 2.86 -17.30 -12.04
CA MET A 181 3.86 -18.38 -12.07
C MET A 181 4.03 -18.97 -13.47
N ALA A 182 5.27 -19.07 -13.93
CA ALA A 182 5.61 -19.85 -15.11
C ALA A 182 5.52 -21.38 -14.81
N PRO A 183 5.13 -22.24 -15.78
CA PRO A 183 4.86 -21.92 -17.20
C PRO A 183 3.44 -21.39 -17.47
N LEU A 184 2.54 -21.37 -16.48
CA LEU A 184 1.13 -20.97 -16.64
C LEU A 184 0.98 -19.57 -17.29
N SER A 185 1.89 -18.64 -16.98
CA SER A 185 1.94 -17.29 -17.53
C SER A 185 2.54 -17.18 -18.94
N GLY A 186 3.09 -18.27 -19.47
CA GLY A 186 3.60 -18.34 -20.85
C GLY A 186 2.48 -18.39 -21.88
N LEU A 187 2.82 -18.20 -23.17
CA LEU A 187 1.86 -18.18 -24.28
C LEU A 187 1.15 -19.50 -24.50
N ASP A 188 1.77 -20.64 -24.17
CA ASP A 188 1.18 -21.96 -24.33
C ASP A 188 -0.09 -22.16 -23.46
N TYR A 189 -0.15 -21.52 -22.29
CA TYR A 189 -1.24 -21.65 -21.32
C TYR A 189 -2.07 -20.39 -21.17
N SER A 190 -1.51 -19.22 -21.46
CA SER A 190 -2.14 -17.91 -21.37
C SER A 190 -1.85 -17.09 -22.63
N PRO A 191 -2.43 -17.47 -23.79
CA PRO A 191 -2.15 -16.82 -25.08
C PRO A 191 -2.81 -15.44 -25.22
N ASP A 192 -3.79 -15.14 -24.37
CA ASP A 192 -4.50 -13.87 -24.32
C ASP A 192 -3.66 -12.74 -23.72
N VAL A 193 -4.23 -11.52 -23.69
CA VAL A 193 -3.56 -10.31 -23.18
C VAL A 193 -3.60 -10.15 -21.66
N GLY A 194 -4.23 -11.07 -20.94
CA GLY A 194 -4.44 -10.95 -19.50
C GLY A 194 -3.13 -10.88 -18.71
N VAL A 195 -2.15 -11.72 -19.06
CA VAL A 195 -0.81 -11.68 -18.46
C VAL A 195 -0.05 -10.41 -18.86
N ASP A 196 -0.28 -9.87 -20.06
CA ASP A 196 0.36 -8.64 -20.51
C ASP A 196 -0.16 -7.43 -19.71
N TYR A 197 -1.46 -7.38 -19.36
CA TYR A 197 -2.01 -6.42 -18.39
C TYR A 197 -1.32 -6.50 -17.02
N TYR A 198 -1.14 -7.70 -16.51
CA TYR A 198 -0.42 -7.94 -15.26
C TYR A 198 1.01 -7.41 -15.34
N VAL A 199 1.76 -7.80 -16.36
CA VAL A 199 3.18 -7.44 -16.51
C VAL A 199 3.34 -5.91 -16.62
N TRP A 200 2.63 -5.27 -17.56
CA TRP A 200 2.81 -3.83 -17.80
C TRP A 200 2.24 -2.96 -16.68
N GLY A 201 1.14 -3.37 -16.06
CA GLY A 201 0.61 -2.70 -14.86
C GLY A 201 1.63 -2.67 -13.73
N LEU A 202 2.29 -3.81 -13.46
CA LEU A 202 3.29 -3.91 -12.40
C LEU A 202 4.64 -3.28 -12.76
N GLN A 203 5.11 -3.38 -14.00
CA GLN A 203 6.36 -2.74 -14.43
C GLN A 203 6.29 -1.23 -14.27
N ILE A 204 5.21 -0.62 -14.72
CA ILE A 204 5.03 0.84 -14.64
C ILE A 204 4.87 1.29 -13.19
N ALA A 205 4.03 0.61 -12.40
CA ALA A 205 3.87 0.91 -10.97
C ALA A 205 5.17 0.67 -10.19
N GLY A 206 5.93 -0.37 -10.53
CA GLY A 206 7.20 -0.72 -9.92
C GLY A 206 8.27 0.36 -10.07
N VAL A 207 8.33 1.03 -11.23
CA VAL A 207 9.19 2.21 -11.42
C VAL A 207 8.82 3.30 -10.42
N GLY A 208 7.53 3.61 -10.27
CA GLY A 208 7.06 4.59 -9.28
C GLY A 208 7.48 4.23 -7.86
N THR A 209 7.29 2.97 -7.47
CA THR A 209 7.66 2.47 -6.13
C THR A 209 9.17 2.59 -5.87
N LEU A 210 10.00 2.20 -6.83
CA LEU A 210 11.45 2.30 -6.72
C LEU A 210 11.93 3.75 -6.54
N LEU A 211 11.36 4.68 -7.33
CA LEU A 211 11.70 6.10 -7.23
C LEU A 211 11.29 6.70 -5.88
N SER A 212 10.13 6.30 -5.34
CA SER A 212 9.71 6.69 -4.00
C SER A 212 10.68 6.18 -2.94
N GLY A 213 11.16 4.94 -3.08
CA GLY A 213 12.16 4.34 -2.19
C GLY A 213 13.46 5.14 -2.13
N VAL A 214 14.03 5.45 -3.29
CA VAL A 214 15.25 6.27 -3.40
C VAL A 214 15.05 7.64 -2.76
N ASN A 215 13.90 8.29 -3.03
CA ASN A 215 13.59 9.62 -2.51
C ASN A 215 13.50 9.64 -0.98
N LEU A 216 12.78 8.70 -0.38
CA LEU A 216 12.61 8.63 1.07
C LEU A 216 13.90 8.26 1.80
N ILE A 217 14.74 7.38 1.25
CA ILE A 217 16.08 7.12 1.79
C ILE A 217 16.90 8.42 1.81
N ALA A 218 16.98 9.11 0.66
CA ALA A 218 17.72 10.37 0.57
C ALA A 218 17.19 11.43 1.55
N THR A 219 15.89 11.55 1.68
CA THR A 219 15.21 12.46 2.61
C THR A 219 15.59 12.15 4.05
N ILE A 220 15.45 10.92 4.49
CA ILE A 220 15.77 10.51 5.88
C ILE A 220 17.26 10.68 6.18
N VAL A 221 18.14 10.33 5.24
CA VAL A 221 19.57 10.38 5.47
C VAL A 221 20.10 11.83 5.45
N LYS A 222 19.60 12.69 4.56
CA LYS A 222 20.16 14.02 4.28
C LYS A 222 19.45 15.19 4.94
N MET A 223 18.15 15.05 5.27
CA MET A 223 17.31 16.20 5.64
C MET A 223 16.85 16.19 7.09
N ARG A 224 17.44 15.37 7.96
CA ARG A 224 17.14 15.41 9.39
C ARG A 224 17.48 16.77 9.99
N ALA A 225 16.64 17.23 10.89
CA ALA A 225 16.86 18.46 11.66
C ALA A 225 18.19 18.40 12.45
N PRO A 226 18.83 19.56 12.67
CA PRO A 226 20.04 19.62 13.49
C PRO A 226 19.85 18.98 14.87
N GLY A 227 20.85 18.21 15.31
CA GLY A 227 20.80 17.45 16.56
C GLY A 227 20.09 16.10 16.47
N MET A 228 19.32 15.81 15.42
CA MET A 228 18.67 14.51 15.24
C MET A 228 19.69 13.48 14.68
N SER A 229 20.35 12.76 15.56
CA SER A 229 21.14 11.57 15.17
C SER A 229 20.23 10.43 14.71
N MET A 230 20.82 9.38 14.09
CA MET A 230 20.05 8.20 13.68
C MET A 230 19.25 7.60 14.86
N MET A 231 19.88 7.45 16.03
CA MET A 231 19.23 6.89 17.23
C MET A 231 18.31 7.86 17.98
N GLN A 232 18.02 9.01 17.41
CA GLN A 232 17.01 9.96 17.88
C GLN A 232 15.82 10.08 16.92
N MET A 233 15.83 9.33 15.79
CA MET A 233 14.68 9.29 14.91
C MET A 233 13.52 8.51 15.52
N PRO A 234 12.24 8.93 15.29
CA PRO A 234 11.07 8.15 15.66
C PRO A 234 11.09 6.74 15.04
N VAL A 235 10.41 5.78 15.68
CA VAL A 235 10.37 4.39 15.19
C VAL A 235 9.67 4.31 13.84
N PHE A 236 8.65 5.13 13.58
CA PHE A 236 8.02 5.17 12.27
C PHE A 236 9.01 5.63 11.17
N THR A 237 9.83 6.63 11.44
CA THR A 237 10.90 7.05 10.50
C THR A 237 11.92 5.94 10.27
N TRP A 238 12.33 5.19 11.32
CA TRP A 238 13.20 4.03 11.17
C TRP A 238 12.55 2.92 10.34
N SER A 239 11.28 2.62 10.61
CA SER A 239 10.54 1.62 9.82
C SER A 239 10.44 2.04 8.35
N ALA A 240 10.24 3.33 8.09
CA ALA A 240 10.24 3.88 6.73
C ALA A 240 11.62 3.72 6.06
N LEU A 241 12.72 4.03 6.77
CA LEU A 241 14.07 3.87 6.23
C LEU A 241 14.34 2.41 5.83
N VAL A 242 14.10 1.48 6.74
CA VAL A 242 14.34 0.05 6.51
C VAL A 242 13.45 -0.48 5.38
N THR A 243 12.19 -0.08 5.33
CA THR A 243 11.25 -0.43 4.26
C THR A 243 11.76 0.05 2.90
N ASN A 244 12.23 1.28 2.80
CA ASN A 244 12.71 1.81 1.53
C ASN A 244 14.05 1.19 1.09
N VAL A 245 14.89 0.75 2.03
CA VAL A 245 16.07 -0.09 1.72
C VAL A 245 15.63 -1.41 1.10
N LEU A 246 14.62 -2.07 1.66
CA LEU A 246 14.04 -3.30 1.06
C LEU A 246 13.47 -3.03 -0.34
N ILE A 247 12.74 -1.94 -0.54
CA ILE A 247 12.18 -1.56 -1.85
C ILE A 247 13.31 -1.43 -2.89
N VAL A 248 14.35 -0.66 -2.60
CA VAL A 248 15.44 -0.40 -3.54
C VAL A 248 16.22 -1.67 -3.88
N ALA A 249 16.32 -2.62 -2.95
CA ALA A 249 17.00 -3.88 -3.19
C ALA A 249 16.11 -4.93 -3.90
N ALA A 250 14.79 -5.00 -3.58
CA ALA A 250 13.90 -6.06 -4.07
C ALA A 250 13.25 -5.73 -5.43
N PHE A 251 12.80 -4.50 -5.66
CA PHE A 251 12.06 -4.15 -6.87
C PHE A 251 12.83 -4.31 -8.17
N PRO A 252 14.16 -4.12 -8.25
CA PRO A 252 14.94 -4.47 -9.44
C PRO A 252 14.82 -5.94 -9.82
N VAL A 253 14.72 -6.85 -8.86
CA VAL A 253 14.52 -8.29 -9.12
C VAL A 253 13.14 -8.56 -9.70
N LEU A 254 12.09 -7.90 -9.16
CA LEU A 254 10.74 -7.96 -9.73
C LEU A 254 10.74 -7.45 -11.17
N THR A 255 11.34 -6.29 -11.41
CA THR A 255 11.46 -5.70 -12.76
C THR A 255 12.16 -6.67 -13.73
N ALA A 256 13.25 -7.30 -13.29
CA ALA A 256 13.99 -8.26 -14.12
C ALA A 256 13.14 -9.49 -14.47
N VAL A 257 12.47 -10.12 -13.50
CA VAL A 257 11.67 -11.32 -13.77
C VAL A 257 10.48 -11.02 -14.68
N LEU A 258 9.83 -9.88 -14.51
CA LEU A 258 8.73 -9.46 -15.38
C LEU A 258 9.22 -9.09 -16.79
N ALA A 259 10.41 -8.48 -16.92
CA ALA A 259 11.02 -8.23 -18.21
C ALA A 259 11.37 -9.53 -18.94
N MET A 260 11.93 -10.52 -18.26
CA MET A 260 12.22 -11.84 -18.83
C MET A 260 10.94 -12.54 -19.26
N LEU A 261 9.86 -12.48 -18.48
CA LEU A 261 8.54 -13.00 -18.87
C LEU A 261 8.00 -12.28 -20.11
N SER A 262 8.18 -10.96 -20.19
CA SER A 262 7.79 -10.19 -21.39
C SER A 262 8.56 -10.64 -22.62
N LEU A 263 9.87 -10.88 -22.51
CA LEU A 263 10.68 -11.37 -23.62
C LEU A 263 10.22 -12.77 -24.07
N ASP A 264 9.92 -13.68 -23.15
CA ASP A 264 9.34 -14.98 -23.49
C ASP A 264 8.02 -14.82 -24.27
N ARG A 265 7.16 -13.87 -23.91
CA ARG A 265 5.86 -13.63 -24.55
C ARG A 265 5.93 -12.86 -25.87
N TYR A 266 6.82 -11.85 -25.98
CA TYR A 266 6.86 -10.97 -27.16
C TYR A 266 7.84 -11.41 -28.25
N VAL A 267 8.97 -12.00 -27.85
CA VAL A 267 10.09 -12.32 -28.76
C VAL A 267 10.36 -13.81 -28.85
N GLY A 268 9.67 -14.63 -28.02
CA GLY A 268 9.83 -16.08 -28.06
C GLY A 268 11.15 -16.57 -27.45
N THR A 269 11.73 -15.83 -26.50
CA THR A 269 12.80 -16.35 -25.68
C THR A 269 12.29 -17.49 -24.78
N ASN A 270 13.20 -18.24 -24.16
CA ASN A 270 12.84 -19.43 -23.39
C ASN A 270 13.48 -19.39 -22.00
N PHE A 271 13.37 -18.27 -21.27
CA PHE A 271 13.90 -18.17 -19.90
C PHE A 271 13.22 -19.15 -18.96
N PHE A 272 11.89 -19.29 -19.11
CA PHE A 272 11.04 -20.02 -18.17
C PHE A 272 10.35 -21.25 -18.79
N THR A 273 10.66 -21.58 -20.04
CA THR A 273 10.06 -22.68 -20.78
C THR A 273 11.03 -23.86 -20.95
N ASN A 274 10.68 -25.02 -20.39
CA ASN A 274 11.54 -26.21 -20.43
C ASN A 274 11.91 -26.64 -21.85
N THR A 275 10.98 -26.54 -22.80
CA THR A 275 11.15 -27.00 -24.18
C THR A 275 12.31 -26.30 -24.90
N GLY A 276 12.61 -25.05 -24.55
CA GLY A 276 13.71 -24.28 -25.12
C GLY A 276 14.98 -24.26 -24.27
N GLY A 277 15.08 -25.11 -23.23
CA GLY A 277 16.23 -25.15 -22.32
C GLY A 277 16.14 -24.15 -21.15
N GLY A 278 15.01 -23.49 -21.00
CA GLY A 278 14.73 -22.62 -19.84
C GLY A 278 14.29 -23.40 -18.61
N ASN A 279 14.05 -22.69 -17.52
CA ASN A 279 13.69 -23.32 -16.25
C ASN A 279 12.62 -22.52 -15.48
N PRO A 280 11.40 -23.04 -15.30
CA PRO A 280 10.35 -22.41 -14.50
C PRO A 280 10.76 -22.15 -13.05
N MET A 281 11.67 -22.97 -12.48
CA MET A 281 12.17 -22.74 -11.13
C MET A 281 12.98 -21.46 -11.00
N MET A 282 13.58 -20.96 -12.08
CA MET A 282 14.22 -19.66 -12.10
C MET A 282 13.18 -18.54 -11.86
N TYR A 283 12.01 -18.64 -12.50
CA TYR A 283 10.91 -17.71 -12.22
C TYR A 283 10.51 -17.74 -10.76
N VAL A 284 10.28 -18.93 -10.21
CA VAL A 284 9.85 -19.11 -8.81
C VAL A 284 10.85 -18.51 -7.83
N ASN A 285 12.15 -18.75 -8.03
CA ASN A 285 13.19 -18.15 -7.19
C ASN A 285 13.24 -16.64 -7.32
N MET A 286 13.27 -16.08 -8.52
CA MET A 286 13.36 -14.62 -8.72
C MET A 286 12.14 -13.90 -8.16
N ILE A 287 10.93 -14.40 -8.44
CA ILE A 287 9.71 -13.75 -7.96
C ILE A 287 9.64 -13.75 -6.42
N TRP A 288 10.15 -14.80 -5.73
CA TRP A 288 10.13 -14.86 -4.28
C TRP A 288 11.34 -14.21 -3.60
N ILE A 289 12.49 -14.07 -4.29
CA ILE A 289 13.58 -13.17 -3.83
C ILE A 289 13.06 -11.73 -3.69
N TRP A 290 12.12 -11.29 -4.54
CA TRP A 290 11.37 -10.07 -4.33
C TRP A 290 10.22 -10.27 -3.33
N GLY A 291 9.43 -11.34 -3.46
CA GLY A 291 8.11 -11.47 -2.84
C GLY A 291 8.16 -11.67 -1.32
N HIS A 292 9.22 -12.25 -0.76
CA HIS A 292 9.33 -12.30 0.70
C HIS A 292 9.77 -10.95 1.30
N PRO A 293 10.80 -10.24 0.80
CA PRO A 293 11.01 -8.84 1.19
C PRO A 293 9.77 -7.97 1.05
N GLU A 294 8.91 -8.19 0.05
CA GLU A 294 7.66 -7.46 -0.14
C GLU A 294 6.75 -7.54 1.09
N VAL A 295 6.56 -8.72 1.69
CA VAL A 295 5.71 -8.84 2.88
C VAL A 295 6.25 -8.04 4.06
N TYR A 296 7.57 -7.86 4.17
CA TYR A 296 8.19 -6.98 5.17
C TYR A 296 8.10 -5.51 4.79
N ILE A 297 8.18 -5.16 3.52
CA ILE A 297 7.88 -3.81 3.03
C ILE A 297 6.49 -3.36 3.49
N LEU A 298 5.51 -4.26 3.46
CA LEU A 298 4.15 -3.97 3.88
C LEU A 298 4.00 -3.83 5.40
N ILE A 299 4.61 -4.70 6.20
CA ILE A 299 4.35 -4.76 7.65
C ILE A 299 5.23 -3.80 8.47
N LEU A 300 6.46 -3.51 8.06
CA LEU A 300 7.37 -2.69 8.86
C LEU A 300 6.86 -1.27 9.13
N PRO A 301 6.27 -0.55 8.16
CA PRO A 301 5.66 0.75 8.42
C PRO A 301 4.50 0.67 9.42
N ALA A 302 3.69 -0.41 9.38
CA ALA A 302 2.63 -0.63 10.36
C ALA A 302 3.21 -0.80 11.78
N PHE A 303 4.33 -1.50 11.95
CA PHE A 303 5.04 -1.58 13.23
C PHE A 303 5.49 -0.21 13.72
N GLY A 304 5.93 0.66 12.81
CA GLY A 304 6.22 2.05 13.10
C GLY A 304 4.99 2.79 13.63
N VAL A 305 3.84 2.71 12.92
CA VAL A 305 2.57 3.30 13.35
C VAL A 305 2.18 2.85 14.74
N PHE A 306 2.20 1.54 15.01
CA PHE A 306 1.83 1.01 16.32
C PHE A 306 2.76 1.49 17.43
N SER A 307 4.05 1.67 17.16
CA SER A 307 5.01 2.19 18.12
C SER A 307 4.68 3.63 18.53
N GLU A 308 4.34 4.48 17.56
CA GLU A 308 3.92 5.86 17.84
C GLU A 308 2.58 5.93 18.59
N VAL A 309 1.61 5.11 18.16
CA VAL A 309 0.27 5.06 18.78
C VAL A 309 0.35 4.54 20.21
N VAL A 310 1.03 3.40 20.43
CA VAL A 310 1.13 2.78 21.76
C VAL A 310 1.83 3.73 22.75
N SER A 311 2.93 4.39 22.35
CA SER A 311 3.64 5.32 23.25
C SER A 311 2.78 6.56 23.58
N THR A 312 2.10 7.13 22.59
CA THR A 312 1.25 8.31 22.77
C THR A 312 0.04 8.02 23.67
N PHE A 313 -0.68 6.91 23.40
CA PHE A 313 -1.91 6.61 24.13
C PHE A 313 -1.69 5.87 25.45
N SER A 314 -0.49 5.37 25.71
CA SER A 314 -0.08 4.90 27.04
C SER A 314 0.51 6.01 27.92
N GLY A 315 0.76 7.22 27.34
CA GLY A 315 1.37 8.35 28.03
C GLY A 315 2.80 8.06 28.51
N LYS A 316 3.52 7.17 27.83
CA LYS A 316 4.86 6.71 28.19
C LYS A 316 5.81 6.76 27.01
N ARG A 317 7.11 6.95 27.28
CA ARG A 317 8.17 6.69 26.31
C ARG A 317 8.14 5.23 25.88
N LEU A 318 8.39 4.94 24.62
CA LEU A 318 8.44 3.57 24.10
C LEU A 318 9.50 2.76 24.85
N PHE A 319 9.08 1.65 25.45
CA PHE A 319 9.99 0.71 26.11
C PHE A 319 10.86 0.02 25.08
N GLY A 320 12.15 -0.12 25.38
CA GLY A 320 13.07 -0.88 24.52
C GLY A 320 13.30 -0.25 23.12
N TYR A 321 13.35 1.07 23.00
CA TYR A 321 13.59 1.73 21.73
C TYR A 321 14.77 1.13 20.95
N THR A 322 15.92 0.95 21.60
CA THR A 322 17.14 0.40 20.96
C THR A 322 16.89 -1.02 20.43
N SER A 323 16.28 -1.89 21.24
CA SER A 323 15.92 -3.25 20.80
C SER A 323 14.89 -3.25 19.68
N MET A 324 13.97 -2.27 19.65
CA MET A 324 13.01 -2.09 18.56
C MET A 324 13.71 -1.79 17.23
N ILE A 325 14.72 -0.89 17.25
CA ILE A 325 15.48 -0.51 16.06
C ILE A 325 16.33 -1.69 15.57
N TYR A 326 17.07 -2.36 16.45
CA TYR A 326 17.84 -3.54 16.06
C TYR A 326 16.93 -4.65 15.50
N ALA A 327 15.75 -4.85 16.08
CA ALA A 327 14.79 -5.80 15.54
C ALA A 327 14.32 -5.45 14.11
N LEU A 328 14.11 -4.15 13.79
CA LEU A 328 13.81 -3.72 12.42
C LEU A 328 14.96 -4.06 11.45
N ILE A 329 16.20 -3.77 11.84
CA ILE A 329 17.37 -4.01 11.00
C ILE A 329 17.58 -5.52 10.79
N VAL A 330 17.47 -6.33 11.85
CA VAL A 330 17.62 -7.79 11.77
C VAL A 330 16.56 -8.39 10.86
N ILE A 331 15.31 -7.97 10.97
CA ILE A 331 14.23 -8.41 10.07
C ILE A 331 14.56 -8.05 8.62
N CYS A 332 15.06 -6.84 8.36
CA CYS A 332 15.46 -6.42 7.02
C CYS A 332 16.52 -7.34 6.39
N ILE A 333 17.53 -7.70 7.16
CA ILE A 333 18.60 -8.60 6.70
C ILE A 333 18.04 -10.00 6.46
N LEU A 334 17.30 -10.54 7.42
CA LEU A 334 16.72 -11.88 7.33
C LEU A 334 15.70 -12.00 6.19
N ALA A 335 15.02 -10.92 5.82
CA ALA A 335 14.05 -10.93 4.73
C ALA A 335 14.60 -11.49 3.41
N TYR A 336 15.92 -11.38 3.17
CA TYR A 336 16.60 -11.94 2.01
C TYR A 336 17.18 -13.34 2.21
N LEU A 337 16.94 -13.97 3.36
CA LEU A 337 17.51 -15.30 3.67
C LEU A 337 16.43 -16.38 3.87
N VAL A 338 15.18 -16.09 3.48
CA VAL A 338 14.03 -16.93 3.85
C VAL A 338 13.06 -17.23 2.69
N TRP A 339 13.26 -16.68 1.49
CA TRP A 339 12.28 -16.68 0.40
C TRP A 339 11.83 -18.08 -0.03
N LEU A 340 12.63 -19.13 0.14
CA LEU A 340 12.33 -20.49 -0.35
C LEU A 340 11.19 -21.16 0.44
N HIS A 341 10.85 -20.67 1.63
CA HIS A 341 9.71 -21.22 2.37
C HIS A 341 8.37 -21.04 1.60
N HIS A 342 8.31 -20.18 0.60
CA HIS A 342 7.14 -20.06 -0.25
C HIS A 342 6.95 -21.24 -1.22
N PHE A 343 7.94 -22.12 -1.34
CA PHE A 343 7.89 -23.29 -2.23
C PHE A 343 8.68 -24.50 -1.73
N PHE A 344 8.63 -24.79 -0.43
CA PHE A 344 9.25 -25.99 0.16
C PHE A 344 8.86 -27.29 -0.53
N THR A 345 7.66 -27.36 -1.08
CA THR A 345 7.11 -28.55 -1.74
C THR A 345 7.60 -28.75 -3.20
N MET A 346 8.45 -27.86 -3.71
CA MET A 346 8.91 -27.91 -5.12
C MET A 346 10.22 -28.68 -5.33
N GLY A 347 10.69 -29.47 -4.36
CA GLY A 347 11.78 -30.40 -4.57
C GLY A 347 13.19 -29.84 -4.38
N SER A 348 13.38 -28.80 -3.58
CA SER A 348 14.72 -28.21 -3.28
C SER A 348 15.64 -29.13 -2.44
N GLY A 349 15.10 -30.22 -1.88
CA GLY A 349 15.83 -31.18 -1.04
C GLY A 349 15.86 -30.83 0.43
N ALA A 350 16.12 -31.83 1.28
CA ALA A 350 15.98 -31.73 2.73
C ALA A 350 16.93 -30.71 3.35
N SER A 351 18.19 -30.67 2.92
CA SER A 351 19.21 -29.74 3.46
C SER A 351 18.85 -28.28 3.19
N VAL A 352 18.42 -27.98 1.96
CA VAL A 352 18.00 -26.62 1.57
C VAL A 352 16.74 -26.20 2.32
N ASN A 353 15.73 -27.08 2.38
CA ASN A 353 14.49 -26.82 3.14
C ASN A 353 14.78 -26.60 4.63
N SER A 354 15.70 -27.37 5.23
CA SER A 354 16.11 -27.18 6.63
C SER A 354 16.76 -25.81 6.85
N PHE A 355 17.69 -25.41 5.98
CA PHE A 355 18.32 -24.08 6.08
C PHE A 355 17.28 -22.97 6.06
N PHE A 356 16.40 -22.96 5.04
CA PHE A 356 15.37 -21.92 4.91
C PHE A 356 14.29 -21.99 6.00
N GLY A 357 13.98 -23.17 6.50
CA GLY A 357 13.10 -23.35 7.65
C GLY A 357 13.67 -22.71 8.92
N ILE A 358 14.94 -22.98 9.24
CA ILE A 358 15.62 -22.41 10.40
C ILE A 358 15.71 -20.89 10.29
N THR A 359 16.18 -20.36 9.17
CA THR A 359 16.30 -18.91 8.96
C THR A 359 14.94 -18.21 9.05
N THR A 360 13.88 -18.83 8.56
CA THR A 360 12.50 -18.31 8.66
C THR A 360 12.03 -18.29 10.13
N MET A 361 12.27 -19.35 10.91
CA MET A 361 11.91 -19.36 12.31
C MET A 361 12.65 -18.31 13.15
N ILE A 362 13.91 -18.02 12.82
CA ILE A 362 14.70 -16.99 13.53
C ILE A 362 14.03 -15.60 13.46
N ILE A 363 13.28 -15.28 12.43
CA ILE A 363 12.55 -13.99 12.30
C ILE A 363 11.52 -13.81 13.43
N SER A 364 11.02 -14.89 14.02
CA SER A 364 10.09 -14.81 15.15
C SER A 364 10.71 -14.15 16.40
N ILE A 365 12.03 -14.22 16.56
CA ILE A 365 12.74 -13.66 17.72
C ILE A 365 12.68 -12.12 17.72
N PRO A 366 13.17 -11.40 16.69
CA PRO A 366 13.07 -9.95 16.67
C PRO A 366 11.60 -9.47 16.60
N THR A 367 10.69 -10.25 16.00
CA THR A 367 9.26 -9.94 15.99
C THR A 367 8.65 -10.05 17.39
N GLY A 368 8.97 -11.10 18.12
CA GLY A 368 8.55 -11.28 19.52
C GLY A 368 9.07 -10.17 20.43
N ALA A 369 10.33 -9.75 20.27
CA ALA A 369 10.88 -8.62 21.02
C ALA A 369 10.05 -7.33 20.85
N LYS A 370 9.53 -7.06 19.64
CA LYS A 370 8.64 -5.92 19.39
C LYS A 370 7.32 -6.04 20.14
N ILE A 371 6.68 -7.19 20.11
CA ILE A 371 5.44 -7.46 20.85
C ILE A 371 5.64 -7.16 22.33
N PHE A 372 6.70 -7.69 22.94
CA PHE A 372 7.02 -7.42 24.35
C PHE A 372 7.31 -5.95 24.61
N ASN A 373 8.01 -5.24 23.72
CA ASN A 373 8.26 -3.82 23.87
C ASN A 373 6.96 -2.99 23.88
N TRP A 374 5.95 -3.33 23.05
CA TRP A 374 4.64 -2.68 23.08
C TRP A 374 3.88 -3.03 24.37
N LEU A 375 3.88 -4.30 24.81
CA LEU A 375 3.24 -4.71 26.06
C LEU A 375 3.86 -3.99 27.27
N PHE A 376 5.19 -3.91 27.36
CA PHE A 376 5.88 -3.19 28.44
C PHE A 376 5.71 -1.67 28.35
N THR A 377 5.48 -1.11 27.18
CA THR A 377 5.09 0.29 27.04
C THR A 377 3.71 0.52 27.65
N MET A 378 2.76 -0.37 27.39
CA MET A 378 1.40 -0.30 27.98
C MET A 378 1.39 -0.61 29.48
N TYR A 379 2.25 -1.50 29.94
CA TYR A 379 2.32 -1.88 31.35
C TYR A 379 2.59 -0.68 32.26
N ARG A 380 1.72 -0.47 33.24
CA ARG A 380 1.70 0.72 34.14
C ARG A 380 1.59 2.07 33.39
N GLY A 381 1.11 2.08 32.14
CA GLY A 381 0.76 3.29 31.42
C GLY A 381 -0.65 3.79 31.76
N ARG A 382 -0.93 5.06 31.44
CA ARG A 382 -2.28 5.63 31.51
C ARG A 382 -2.96 5.46 30.16
N ILE A 383 -3.47 4.26 29.89
CA ILE A 383 -4.00 3.89 28.58
C ILE A 383 -5.29 4.68 28.28
N ARG A 384 -5.31 5.37 27.16
CA ARG A 384 -6.51 6.02 26.62
C ARG A 384 -7.01 5.23 25.41
N PHE A 385 -8.18 4.60 25.53
CA PHE A 385 -8.80 3.81 24.45
C PHE A 385 -9.50 4.72 23.43
N GLU A 386 -8.69 5.49 22.70
CA GLU A 386 -9.13 6.16 21.48
C GLU A 386 -8.97 5.23 20.28
N LEU A 387 -9.62 5.55 19.16
CA LEU A 387 -9.62 4.66 17.97
C LEU A 387 -8.24 4.18 17.52
N PRO A 388 -7.19 5.04 17.46
CA PRO A 388 -5.86 4.54 17.10
C PRO A 388 -5.36 3.45 18.06
N MET A 389 -5.58 3.61 19.37
CA MET A 389 -5.16 2.65 20.37
C MET A 389 -5.97 1.34 20.32
N MET A 390 -7.27 1.44 20.01
CA MET A 390 -8.11 0.27 19.81
C MET A 390 -7.56 -0.61 18.67
N TRP A 391 -7.22 0.00 17.54
CA TRP A 391 -6.59 -0.71 16.41
C TRP A 391 -5.24 -1.32 16.79
N ALA A 392 -4.41 -0.62 17.58
CA ALA A 392 -3.13 -1.14 18.04
C ALA A 392 -3.28 -2.37 18.96
N VAL A 393 -4.27 -2.37 19.85
CA VAL A 393 -4.55 -3.54 20.70
C VAL A 393 -5.10 -4.71 19.86
N ALA A 394 -6.03 -4.45 18.96
CA ALA A 394 -6.54 -5.47 18.04
C ALA A 394 -5.41 -6.08 17.20
N PHE A 395 -4.48 -5.24 16.69
CA PHE A 395 -3.28 -5.74 16.00
C PHE A 395 -2.48 -6.71 16.86
N ILE A 396 -2.15 -6.37 18.11
CA ILE A 396 -1.33 -7.25 18.95
C ILE A 396 -2.00 -8.61 19.09
N LEU A 397 -3.31 -8.65 19.31
CA LEU A 397 -4.05 -9.92 19.48
C LEU A 397 -4.08 -10.73 18.17
N THR A 398 -4.39 -10.09 17.05
CA THR A 398 -4.52 -10.79 15.77
C THR A 398 -3.15 -11.17 15.20
N PHE A 399 -2.18 -10.28 15.26
CA PHE A 399 -0.86 -10.52 14.69
C PHE A 399 -0.07 -11.61 15.43
N VAL A 400 -0.26 -11.77 16.74
CA VAL A 400 0.36 -12.88 17.50
C VAL A 400 -0.11 -14.23 16.94
N VAL A 401 -1.42 -14.40 16.68
CA VAL A 401 -1.94 -15.64 16.05
C VAL A 401 -1.38 -15.80 14.63
N GLY A 402 -1.33 -14.72 13.85
CA GLY A 402 -0.71 -14.73 12.52
C GLY A 402 0.76 -15.15 12.57
N GLY A 403 1.53 -14.63 13.52
CA GLY A 403 2.93 -14.99 13.72
C GLY A 403 3.12 -16.46 14.13
N MET A 404 2.29 -16.97 15.04
CA MET A 404 2.32 -18.38 15.46
C MET A 404 2.02 -19.33 14.29
N THR A 405 1.01 -19.02 13.48
CA THR A 405 0.68 -19.80 12.28
C THR A 405 1.76 -19.69 11.20
N GLY A 406 2.49 -18.56 11.15
CA GLY A 406 3.67 -18.39 10.29
C GLY A 406 4.85 -19.26 10.72
N VAL A 407 5.12 -19.36 12.03
CA VAL A 407 6.13 -20.28 12.56
C VAL A 407 5.78 -21.74 12.25
N MET A 408 4.49 -22.10 12.30
CA MET A 408 4.03 -23.43 11.90
C MET A 408 4.33 -23.71 10.43
N LEU A 409 4.05 -22.77 9.52
CA LEU A 409 4.38 -22.87 8.08
C LEU A 409 5.89 -22.81 7.80
N ALA A 410 6.69 -22.25 8.71
CA ALA A 410 8.15 -22.22 8.57
C ALA A 410 8.81 -23.59 8.80
N VAL A 411 8.09 -24.54 9.38
CA VAL A 411 8.54 -25.92 9.61
C VAL A 411 8.23 -26.77 8.37
N PRO A 412 9.22 -27.18 7.54
CA PRO A 412 8.96 -27.87 6.27
C PRO A 412 8.01 -29.06 6.36
N PRO A 413 8.14 -30.01 7.32
CA PRO A 413 7.20 -31.11 7.42
C PRO A 413 5.75 -30.67 7.68
N ALA A 414 5.52 -29.59 8.40
CA ALA A 414 4.18 -29.04 8.59
C ALA A 414 3.68 -28.33 7.33
N ASP A 415 4.56 -27.60 6.64
CA ASP A 415 4.21 -26.92 5.38
C ASP A 415 3.84 -27.92 4.28
N PHE A 416 4.47 -29.08 4.21
CA PHE A 416 4.07 -30.12 3.25
C PHE A 416 2.59 -30.53 3.36
N GLN A 417 1.98 -30.40 4.53
CA GLN A 417 0.54 -30.66 4.74
C GLN A 417 -0.32 -29.41 4.50
N LEU A 418 0.22 -28.22 4.75
CA LEU A 418 -0.54 -26.97 4.76
C LEU A 418 -0.31 -26.12 3.52
N HIS A 419 0.71 -26.45 2.71
CA HIS A 419 1.10 -25.70 1.53
C HIS A 419 -0.06 -25.58 0.54
N ASN A 420 -0.30 -24.38 0.05
CA ASN A 420 -1.41 -24.08 -0.89
C ASN A 420 -2.81 -24.53 -0.38
N SER A 421 -2.99 -24.75 0.92
CA SER A 421 -4.30 -24.97 1.56
C SER A 421 -4.97 -23.65 1.97
N LEU A 422 -6.21 -23.73 2.44
CA LEU A 422 -6.92 -22.58 3.03
C LEU A 422 -6.29 -22.13 4.37
N PHE A 423 -5.48 -22.97 5.03
CA PHE A 423 -4.69 -22.55 6.18
C PHE A 423 -3.70 -21.44 5.83
N LEU A 424 -2.98 -21.59 4.71
CA LEU A 424 -2.10 -20.53 4.20
C LEU A 424 -2.88 -19.24 3.93
N VAL A 425 -4.10 -19.35 3.36
CA VAL A 425 -4.94 -18.17 3.10
C VAL A 425 -5.32 -17.47 4.41
N ALA A 426 -5.71 -18.23 5.43
CA ALA A 426 -6.02 -17.69 6.76
C ALA A 426 -4.79 -17.02 7.38
N HIS A 427 -3.61 -17.67 7.31
CA HIS A 427 -2.36 -17.14 7.83
C HIS A 427 -2.01 -15.77 7.22
N PHE A 428 -1.91 -15.68 5.89
CA PHE A 428 -1.46 -14.40 5.31
C PHE A 428 -2.49 -13.28 5.44
N HIS A 429 -3.81 -13.57 5.47
CA HIS A 429 -4.80 -12.57 5.81
C HIS A 429 -4.73 -12.14 7.28
N ASN A 430 -4.34 -13.04 8.18
CA ASN A 430 -4.14 -12.72 9.59
C ASN A 430 -2.99 -11.70 9.78
N VAL A 431 -1.91 -11.83 9.01
CA VAL A 431 -0.79 -10.87 9.04
C VAL A 431 -1.09 -9.60 8.24
N ILE A 432 -1.76 -9.71 7.06
CA ILE A 432 -2.05 -8.56 6.22
C ILE A 432 -3.18 -7.71 6.80
N ILE A 433 -4.34 -8.30 7.13
CA ILE A 433 -5.46 -7.54 7.68
C ILE A 433 -5.17 -7.19 9.14
N GLY A 434 -4.86 -8.19 9.97
CA GLY A 434 -4.58 -7.98 11.39
C GLY A 434 -3.34 -7.14 11.66
N GLY A 435 -2.35 -7.16 10.77
CA GLY A 435 -1.12 -6.39 10.86
C GLY A 435 -1.18 -5.11 10.03
N VAL A 436 -1.08 -5.23 8.70
CA VAL A 436 -0.90 -4.08 7.80
C VAL A 436 -2.14 -3.18 7.79
N LEU A 437 -3.33 -3.74 7.54
CA LEU A 437 -4.54 -2.94 7.40
C LEU A 437 -4.98 -2.29 8.73
N PHE A 438 -4.88 -3.01 9.86
CA PHE A 438 -5.15 -2.41 11.18
C PHE A 438 -4.12 -1.32 11.51
N GLY A 439 -2.86 -1.46 11.08
CA GLY A 439 -1.86 -0.40 11.15
C GLY A 439 -2.23 0.83 10.32
N MET A 440 -2.73 0.61 9.12
CA MET A 440 -3.23 1.69 8.25
C MET A 440 -4.40 2.42 8.89
N PHE A 441 -5.38 1.71 9.45
CA PHE A 441 -6.52 2.33 10.15
C PHE A 441 -6.09 3.06 11.42
N ALA A 442 -5.15 2.51 12.18
CA ALA A 442 -4.54 3.21 13.30
C ALA A 442 -3.88 4.52 12.86
N GLY A 443 -3.06 4.47 11.80
CA GLY A 443 -2.35 5.63 11.24
C GLY A 443 -3.30 6.70 10.71
N VAL A 444 -4.34 6.32 9.95
CA VAL A 444 -5.35 7.25 9.45
C VAL A 444 -6.05 7.95 10.62
N ASN A 445 -6.54 7.20 11.60
CA ASN A 445 -7.22 7.80 12.76
C ASN A 445 -6.27 8.67 13.60
N TYR A 446 -4.97 8.31 13.66
CA TYR A 446 -3.96 9.04 14.42
C TYR A 446 -3.57 10.34 13.74
N TRP A 447 -3.22 10.33 12.45
CA TRP A 447 -2.74 11.51 11.73
C TRP A 447 -3.83 12.27 10.96
N TRP A 448 -5.09 11.81 10.93
CA TRP A 448 -6.18 12.55 10.31
C TRP A 448 -6.33 14.00 10.82
N PRO A 449 -6.32 14.24 12.15
CA PRO A 449 -6.38 15.62 12.66
C PRO A 449 -5.22 16.49 12.14
N LYS A 450 -4.02 15.91 12.04
CA LYS A 450 -2.85 16.58 11.48
C LYS A 450 -3.05 16.94 10.00
N ALA A 451 -3.63 16.03 9.22
CA ALA A 451 -3.81 16.21 7.79
C ALA A 451 -4.95 17.19 7.43
N PHE A 452 -6.02 17.19 8.19
CA PHE A 452 -7.27 17.89 7.83
C PHE A 452 -7.75 18.90 8.86
N GLY A 453 -7.12 19.01 10.03
CA GLY A 453 -7.45 19.99 11.06
C GLY A 453 -8.69 19.63 11.90
N PHE A 454 -9.23 18.42 11.81
CA PHE A 454 -10.36 17.95 12.62
C PHE A 454 -10.26 16.44 12.89
N LYS A 455 -10.86 15.96 13.99
CA LYS A 455 -10.87 14.55 14.38
C LYS A 455 -11.90 13.77 13.58
N LEU A 456 -11.66 12.46 13.40
CA LEU A 456 -12.67 11.56 12.88
C LEU A 456 -13.76 11.27 13.93
N ASP A 457 -15.00 11.06 13.46
CA ASP A 457 -16.14 10.71 14.31
C ASP A 457 -15.91 9.38 15.05
N LYS A 458 -16.01 9.42 16.38
CA LYS A 458 -15.72 8.28 17.24
C LYS A 458 -16.79 7.20 17.15
N LYS A 459 -18.06 7.57 16.99
CA LYS A 459 -19.18 6.61 16.97
C LYS A 459 -19.07 5.68 15.78
N TRP A 460 -19.00 6.23 14.58
CA TRP A 460 -18.91 5.43 13.36
C TRP A 460 -17.57 4.69 13.26
N GLY A 461 -16.48 5.31 13.74
CA GLY A 461 -15.20 4.63 13.85
C GLY A 461 -15.22 3.42 14.79
N THR A 462 -15.91 3.50 15.91
CA THR A 462 -16.06 2.36 16.83
C THR A 462 -16.92 1.25 16.24
N ILE A 463 -17.99 1.59 15.50
CA ILE A 463 -18.81 0.60 14.78
C ILE A 463 -17.94 -0.11 13.72
N SER A 464 -17.20 0.66 12.91
CA SER A 464 -16.26 0.12 11.92
C SER A 464 -15.24 -0.82 12.57
N PHE A 465 -14.62 -0.39 13.67
CA PHE A 465 -13.65 -1.20 14.41
C PHE A 465 -14.19 -2.57 14.82
N TRP A 466 -15.35 -2.61 15.47
CA TRP A 466 -15.93 -3.87 15.92
C TRP A 466 -16.39 -4.75 14.76
N CYS A 467 -16.97 -4.18 13.71
CA CYS A 467 -17.29 -4.93 12.50
C CYS A 467 -16.05 -5.56 11.86
N TRP A 468 -14.94 -4.84 11.79
CA TRP A 468 -13.68 -5.37 11.27
C TRP A 468 -13.10 -6.49 12.14
N VAL A 469 -13.01 -6.28 13.46
CA VAL A 469 -12.41 -7.27 14.37
C VAL A 469 -13.26 -8.54 14.42
N ILE A 470 -14.57 -8.42 14.63
CA ILE A 470 -15.48 -9.57 14.69
C ILE A 470 -15.54 -10.25 13.32
N GLY A 471 -15.78 -9.46 12.26
CA GLY A 471 -15.88 -9.98 10.91
C GLY A 471 -14.63 -10.69 10.45
N PHE A 472 -13.43 -10.18 10.83
CA PHE A 472 -12.17 -10.85 10.56
C PHE A 472 -12.10 -12.26 11.15
N TRP A 473 -12.38 -12.42 12.43
CA TRP A 473 -12.33 -13.75 13.08
C TRP A 473 -13.40 -14.68 12.54
N VAL A 474 -14.60 -14.20 12.28
CA VAL A 474 -15.67 -15.00 11.67
C VAL A 474 -15.34 -15.41 10.23
N ALA A 475 -14.64 -14.55 9.46
CA ALA A 475 -14.27 -14.86 8.09
C ALA A 475 -13.09 -15.82 7.95
N PHE A 476 -12.07 -15.72 8.83
CA PHE A 476 -10.80 -16.41 8.62
C PHE A 476 -10.55 -17.58 9.56
N THR A 477 -11.18 -17.67 10.73
CA THR A 477 -11.11 -18.88 11.58
C THR A 477 -11.61 -20.13 10.85
N PRO A 478 -12.74 -20.09 10.10
CA PRO A 478 -13.17 -21.24 9.31
C PRO A 478 -12.14 -21.69 8.27
N LEU A 479 -11.35 -20.79 7.72
CA LEU A 479 -10.34 -21.13 6.74
C LEU A 479 -9.14 -21.87 7.33
N TYR A 480 -8.78 -21.58 8.60
CA TYR A 480 -7.81 -22.41 9.34
C TYR A 480 -8.31 -23.84 9.48
N ILE A 481 -9.58 -24.02 9.86
CA ILE A 481 -10.21 -25.33 10.02
C ILE A 481 -10.25 -26.07 8.69
N LEU A 482 -10.75 -25.44 7.63
CA LEU A 482 -10.80 -26.00 6.28
C LEU A 482 -9.40 -26.39 5.78
N GLY A 483 -8.39 -25.55 6.05
CA GLY A 483 -7.01 -25.86 5.68
C GLY A 483 -6.43 -27.07 6.42
N LEU A 484 -6.75 -27.24 7.71
CA LEU A 484 -6.39 -28.43 8.49
C LEU A 484 -7.15 -29.69 8.01
N MET A 485 -8.33 -29.52 7.42
CA MET A 485 -9.07 -30.60 6.75
C MET A 485 -8.49 -30.93 5.36
N GLY A 486 -7.46 -30.21 4.89
CA GLY A 486 -6.81 -30.46 3.60
C GLY A 486 -7.45 -29.70 2.41
N VAL A 487 -8.36 -28.77 2.65
CA VAL A 487 -9.02 -28.02 1.56
C VAL A 487 -8.02 -27.08 0.92
N THR A 488 -7.90 -27.18 -0.41
CA THR A 488 -6.97 -26.36 -1.21
C THR A 488 -7.47 -24.91 -1.37
N ARG A 489 -6.55 -23.96 -1.52
CA ARG A 489 -6.88 -22.60 -1.92
C ARG A 489 -7.39 -22.56 -3.36
N ARG A 490 -8.10 -21.47 -3.73
CA ARG A 490 -8.68 -21.22 -5.05
C ARG A 490 -9.80 -22.18 -5.47
N LEU A 491 -10.38 -22.89 -4.51
CA LEU A 491 -11.51 -23.77 -4.75
C LEU A 491 -12.74 -22.95 -5.17
N ARG A 492 -13.31 -23.23 -6.36
CA ARG A 492 -14.50 -22.56 -6.89
C ARG A 492 -15.78 -23.29 -6.49
N THR A 493 -15.77 -24.62 -6.59
CA THR A 493 -16.89 -25.53 -6.31
C THR A 493 -16.43 -26.69 -5.45
N PHE A 494 -17.33 -27.32 -4.71
CA PHE A 494 -17.07 -28.51 -3.90
C PHE A 494 -18.34 -29.33 -3.68
N ASP A 495 -18.19 -30.64 -3.45
CA ASP A 495 -19.30 -31.58 -3.27
C ASP A 495 -19.40 -32.11 -1.84
N ASP A 496 -18.32 -32.05 -1.04
CA ASP A 496 -18.30 -32.55 0.33
C ASP A 496 -19.19 -31.70 1.27
N PRO A 497 -20.28 -32.29 1.82
CA PRO A 497 -21.21 -31.55 2.69
C PRO A 497 -20.57 -31.02 3.98
N SER A 498 -19.50 -31.65 4.46
CA SER A 498 -18.81 -31.26 5.69
C SER A 498 -18.13 -29.87 5.59
N LEU A 499 -17.84 -29.41 4.38
CA LEU A 499 -17.16 -28.14 4.11
C LEU A 499 -18.13 -26.95 4.06
N GLN A 500 -19.40 -27.17 3.71
CA GLN A 500 -20.36 -26.08 3.40
C GLN A 500 -20.54 -25.11 4.55
N ILE A 501 -20.72 -25.62 5.76
CA ILE A 501 -20.98 -24.78 6.93
C ILE A 501 -19.82 -23.78 7.17
N TRP A 502 -18.58 -24.22 6.95
CA TRP A 502 -17.42 -23.35 7.13
C TRP A 502 -17.33 -22.25 6.09
N PHE A 503 -17.65 -22.55 4.82
CA PHE A 503 -17.70 -21.53 3.76
C PHE A 503 -18.82 -20.53 3.99
N VAL A 504 -19.99 -20.97 4.46
CA VAL A 504 -21.11 -20.08 4.83
C VAL A 504 -20.72 -19.14 5.99
N ILE A 505 -20.10 -19.66 7.05
CA ILE A 505 -19.61 -18.86 8.19
C ILE A 505 -18.57 -17.83 7.70
N ALA A 506 -17.64 -18.25 6.85
CA ALA A 506 -16.65 -17.33 6.25
C ALA A 506 -17.33 -16.23 5.40
N GLY A 507 -18.38 -16.57 4.67
CA GLY A 507 -19.20 -15.62 3.91
C GLY A 507 -19.92 -14.59 4.81
N ILE A 508 -20.48 -15.04 5.94
CA ILE A 508 -21.09 -14.15 6.96
C ILE A 508 -20.02 -13.19 7.52
N GLY A 509 -18.82 -13.69 7.83
CA GLY A 509 -17.70 -12.86 8.28
C GLY A 509 -17.33 -11.78 7.28
N ALA A 510 -17.30 -12.12 5.98
CA ALA A 510 -17.03 -11.17 4.92
C ALA A 510 -18.14 -10.09 4.81
N ALA A 511 -19.41 -10.46 5.02
CA ALA A 511 -20.53 -9.51 5.06
C ALA A 511 -20.41 -8.56 6.27
N ILE A 512 -19.95 -9.03 7.43
CA ILE A 512 -19.69 -8.18 8.59
C ILE A 512 -18.55 -7.19 8.30
N ILE A 513 -17.48 -7.64 7.61
CA ILE A 513 -16.40 -6.74 7.15
C ILE A 513 -16.95 -5.69 6.17
N ALA A 514 -17.86 -6.06 5.25
CA ALA A 514 -18.52 -5.12 4.36
C ALA A 514 -19.28 -4.03 5.15
N ALA A 515 -20.00 -4.40 6.20
CA ALA A 515 -20.64 -3.44 7.10
C ALA A 515 -19.59 -2.54 7.80
N GLY A 516 -18.42 -3.09 8.16
CA GLY A 516 -17.29 -2.33 8.69
C GLY A 516 -16.75 -1.29 7.73
N ILE A 517 -16.65 -1.63 6.44
CA ILE A 517 -16.26 -0.67 5.39
C ILE A 517 -17.33 0.40 5.19
N ALA A 518 -18.60 0.03 5.14
CA ALA A 518 -19.69 1.00 5.06
C ALA A 518 -19.68 1.97 6.25
N ALA A 519 -19.44 1.47 7.47
CA ALA A 519 -19.29 2.30 8.67
C ALA A 519 -18.06 3.22 8.59
N MET A 520 -16.95 2.79 8.00
CA MET A 520 -15.75 3.62 7.74
C MET A 520 -16.07 4.76 6.77
N LEU A 521 -16.75 4.47 5.67
CA LEU A 521 -17.19 5.51 4.72
C LEU A 521 -18.14 6.49 5.38
N MET A 522 -19.05 6.00 6.23
CA MET A 522 -19.93 6.85 7.03
C MET A 522 -19.15 7.68 8.05
N GLN A 523 -18.10 7.12 8.65
CA GLN A 523 -17.18 7.88 9.53
C GLN A 523 -16.57 9.06 8.79
N PHE A 524 -16.04 8.88 7.58
CA PHE A 524 -15.51 9.97 6.78
C PHE A 524 -16.58 11.00 6.44
N TYR A 525 -17.73 10.55 5.96
CA TYR A 525 -18.83 11.46 5.61
C TYR A 525 -19.29 12.32 6.80
N VAL A 526 -19.58 11.72 7.95
CA VAL A 526 -20.01 12.43 9.15
C VAL A 526 -18.92 13.37 9.67
N SER A 527 -17.66 12.94 9.63
CA SER A 527 -16.53 13.76 10.08
C SER A 527 -16.34 15.01 9.22
N ILE A 528 -16.48 14.87 7.90
CA ILE A 528 -16.39 16.01 6.96
C ILE A 528 -17.58 16.95 7.14
N ARG A 529 -18.81 16.41 7.29
CA ARG A 529 -20.02 17.20 7.53
C ARG A 529 -19.93 18.00 8.84
N ASP A 530 -19.45 17.36 9.91
CA ASP A 530 -19.40 17.92 11.26
C ASP A 530 -18.01 18.50 11.60
N ARG A 531 -17.18 18.82 10.60
CA ARG A 531 -15.77 19.21 10.75
C ARG A 531 -15.55 20.38 11.70
N GLU A 532 -16.45 21.37 11.73
CA GLU A 532 -16.33 22.51 12.61
C GLU A 532 -16.48 22.11 14.10
N ARG A 533 -17.35 21.14 14.40
CA ARG A 533 -17.51 20.58 15.75
C ARG A 533 -16.33 19.72 16.17
N LEU A 534 -15.69 19.06 15.21
CA LEU A 534 -14.58 18.13 15.42
C LEU A 534 -13.20 18.79 15.25
N LYS A 535 -13.19 20.11 15.03
CA LYS A 535 -11.98 20.89 14.72
C LYS A 535 -10.92 20.74 15.81
N ASP A 536 -9.67 20.56 15.35
CA ASP A 536 -8.49 20.62 16.20
C ASP A 536 -7.91 22.04 16.18
N THR A 537 -7.95 22.72 17.32
CA THR A 537 -7.40 24.08 17.49
C THR A 537 -5.99 24.07 18.08
N THR A 538 -5.49 22.89 18.51
CA THR A 538 -4.21 22.77 19.22
C THR A 538 -3.03 22.42 18.32
N GLY A 539 -3.30 21.75 17.19
CA GLY A 539 -2.26 21.13 16.37
C GLY A 539 -1.70 19.83 16.96
N ASP A 540 -2.08 19.49 18.21
CA ASP A 540 -1.64 18.27 18.91
C ASP A 540 -2.78 17.67 19.75
N PRO A 541 -3.86 17.17 19.12
CA PRO A 541 -5.06 16.74 19.84
C PRO A 541 -4.86 15.46 20.68
N TRP A 542 -3.73 14.80 20.54
CA TRP A 542 -3.40 13.57 21.24
C TRP A 542 -2.37 13.73 22.37
N ASN A 543 -1.77 14.90 22.50
CA ASN A 543 -0.56 15.15 23.30
C ASN A 543 0.58 14.23 22.84
N GLY A 544 0.86 14.30 21.53
CA GLY A 544 1.86 13.49 20.85
C GLY A 544 3.29 13.72 21.34
N ARG A 545 4.18 12.83 20.97
CA ARG A 545 5.58 12.84 21.46
C ARG A 545 6.57 13.27 20.37
N THR A 546 6.24 13.03 19.11
CA THR A 546 7.09 13.21 17.94
C THR A 546 6.84 14.53 17.24
N LEU A 547 7.79 14.95 16.40
CA LEU A 547 7.94 16.32 15.90
C LEU A 547 6.81 16.77 14.95
N GLU A 548 6.12 15.85 14.27
CA GLU A 548 4.98 16.20 13.41
C GLU A 548 3.87 16.94 14.18
N TRP A 549 3.77 16.70 15.48
CA TRP A 549 2.79 17.37 16.34
C TRP A 549 3.20 18.80 16.73
N ALA A 550 4.43 19.21 16.42
CA ALA A 550 4.90 20.57 16.64
C ALA A 550 4.39 21.58 15.61
N THR A 551 3.81 21.13 14.49
CA THR A 551 3.25 21.99 13.43
C THR A 551 1.76 22.27 13.64
N SER A 552 1.19 23.25 12.90
CA SER A 552 -0.27 23.44 12.83
C SER A 552 -0.96 22.23 12.20
N SER A 553 -2.28 22.15 12.30
CA SER A 553 -3.13 21.15 11.69
C SER A 553 -4.17 21.84 10.77
N PRO A 554 -4.02 21.75 9.42
CA PRO A 554 -2.92 21.14 8.66
C PRO A 554 -1.60 21.93 8.76
N PRO A 555 -0.43 21.27 8.46
CA PRO A 555 0.84 21.96 8.42
C PRO A 555 0.92 22.91 7.22
N PRO A 556 1.67 24.04 7.32
CA PRO A 556 1.91 24.93 6.19
C PRO A 556 2.71 24.23 5.09
N ALA A 557 2.76 24.80 3.90
CA ALA A 557 3.48 24.21 2.76
C ALA A 557 4.94 23.91 3.09
N TYR A 558 5.58 24.81 3.84
CA TYR A 558 6.99 24.74 4.26
C TYR A 558 7.22 23.90 5.52
N ASN A 559 6.22 23.28 6.12
CA ASN A 559 6.26 22.51 7.37
C ASN A 559 6.76 23.32 8.59
N PHE A 560 8.01 23.77 8.57
CA PHE A 560 8.68 24.47 9.66
C PHE A 560 9.23 25.82 9.20
N ALA A 561 8.77 26.90 9.79
CA ALA A 561 9.30 28.24 9.54
C ALA A 561 10.77 28.35 10.01
N PHE A 562 11.07 27.75 11.16
CA PHE A 562 12.42 27.55 11.69
C PHE A 562 12.71 26.06 11.78
N THR A 563 13.89 25.64 11.33
CA THR A 563 14.32 24.26 11.51
C THR A 563 14.53 23.97 13.00
N PRO A 564 13.81 23.02 13.59
CA PRO A 564 13.95 22.72 15.01
C PRO A 564 15.32 22.10 15.31
N VAL A 565 15.86 22.35 16.52
CA VAL A 565 17.06 21.68 17.04
C VAL A 565 16.61 20.58 17.99
N ILE A 566 17.05 19.35 17.75
CA ILE A 566 16.58 18.17 18.47
C ILE A 566 17.58 17.76 19.54
N HIS A 567 17.09 17.53 20.75
CA HIS A 567 17.89 17.16 21.91
C HIS A 567 17.51 15.79 22.49
N ASP A 568 16.30 15.31 22.25
CA ASP A 568 15.82 14.02 22.75
C ASP A 568 15.07 13.23 21.64
N LEU A 569 14.90 11.94 21.88
CA LEU A 569 14.13 11.02 21.03
C LEU A 569 12.66 11.47 20.90
N ASP A 570 12.03 11.81 22.01
CA ASP A 570 10.67 12.33 22.07
C ASP A 570 10.67 13.86 21.85
N ALA A 571 11.13 14.29 20.67
CA ALA A 571 11.48 15.68 20.37
C ALA A 571 10.40 16.70 20.76
N TRP A 572 9.14 16.48 20.38
CA TRP A 572 8.04 17.39 20.71
C TRP A 572 7.68 17.36 22.19
N HIS A 573 7.71 16.18 22.81
CA HIS A 573 7.47 16.07 24.25
C HIS A 573 8.54 16.81 25.06
N ASP A 574 9.81 16.72 24.68
CA ASP A 574 10.92 17.46 25.29
C ASP A 574 10.75 18.96 25.12
N MET A 575 10.42 19.43 23.92
CA MET A 575 10.16 20.84 23.63
C MET A 575 9.01 21.41 24.47
N LYS A 576 7.91 20.67 24.62
CA LYS A 576 6.77 21.06 25.49
C LYS A 576 7.19 21.16 26.96
N SER A 577 7.94 20.16 27.44
CA SER A 577 8.34 20.09 28.86
C SER A 577 9.31 21.21 29.26
N LYS A 578 10.19 21.60 28.35
CA LYS A 578 11.19 22.66 28.55
C LYS A 578 10.66 24.06 28.24
N LYS A 579 9.40 24.19 27.78
CA LYS A 579 8.82 25.47 27.29
C LYS A 579 9.80 26.16 26.34
N ALA A 580 10.25 25.40 25.31
CA ALA A 580 11.28 25.86 24.38
C ALA A 580 10.98 27.29 23.90
N ALA A 581 11.93 28.17 24.10
CA ALA A 581 11.80 29.58 23.70
C ALA A 581 11.65 29.64 22.17
N ARG A 582 10.79 30.54 21.69
CA ARG A 582 10.71 30.84 20.27
C ARG A 582 12.03 31.41 19.80
N PRO A 583 12.43 31.10 18.53
CA PRO A 583 13.59 31.75 17.94
C PRO A 583 13.43 33.27 18.01
N THR A 584 14.45 33.96 18.46
CA THR A 584 14.50 35.44 18.54
C THR A 584 14.78 36.07 17.18
N GLU A 585 15.18 35.27 16.20
CA GLU A 585 15.39 35.71 14.80
C GLU A 585 14.05 35.96 14.10
N GLY A 586 13.98 37.06 13.31
CA GLY A 586 12.81 37.33 12.47
C GLY A 586 12.59 36.28 11.37
N PHE A 587 11.37 36.15 10.91
CA PHE A 587 11.05 35.25 9.79
C PHE A 587 11.76 35.70 8.51
N ARG A 588 12.20 34.73 7.72
CA ARG A 588 12.86 34.94 6.43
C ARG A 588 12.03 34.32 5.31
N ALA A 589 12.22 34.78 4.09
CA ALA A 589 11.62 34.13 2.93
C ALA A 589 12.09 32.67 2.82
N ILE A 590 11.14 31.78 2.50
CA ILE A 590 11.38 30.33 2.44
C ILE A 590 11.39 29.88 1.00
N HIS A 591 12.49 29.26 0.58
CA HIS A 591 12.64 28.63 -0.72
C HIS A 591 11.85 27.32 -0.79
N MET A 592 10.99 27.14 -1.83
CA MET A 592 10.13 25.99 -2.02
C MET A 592 10.13 25.56 -3.51
N PRO A 593 9.95 24.24 -3.78
CA PRO A 593 9.84 23.74 -5.14
C PRO A 593 8.50 24.15 -5.76
N LYS A 594 8.51 24.42 -7.08
CA LYS A 594 7.34 24.82 -7.86
C LYS A 594 6.60 23.61 -8.40
N ASN A 595 5.27 23.66 -8.40
CA ASN A 595 4.42 22.63 -9.00
C ASN A 595 4.77 22.38 -10.47
N THR A 596 4.65 21.13 -10.92
CA THR A 596 5.01 20.74 -12.30
C THR A 596 4.01 19.76 -12.91
N TRP A 597 3.69 19.95 -14.16
CA TRP A 597 2.84 19.06 -14.96
C TRP A 597 3.59 17.82 -15.48
N ALA A 598 4.93 17.82 -15.43
CA ALA A 598 5.74 16.80 -16.10
C ALA A 598 5.48 15.38 -15.58
N GLY A 599 5.24 15.21 -14.27
CA GLY A 599 4.97 13.88 -13.69
C GLY A 599 3.70 13.23 -14.25
N ILE A 600 2.59 13.97 -14.29
CA ILE A 600 1.32 13.44 -14.81
C ILE A 600 1.38 13.19 -16.33
N VAL A 601 2.09 14.03 -17.08
CA VAL A 601 2.24 13.85 -18.54
C VAL A 601 3.11 12.62 -18.84
N LEU A 602 4.25 12.47 -18.18
CA LEU A 602 5.10 11.27 -18.33
C LEU A 602 4.34 9.99 -17.99
N ALA A 603 3.57 9.99 -16.91
CA ALA A 603 2.76 8.83 -16.53
C ALA A 603 1.63 8.56 -17.54
N GLY A 604 0.97 9.60 -18.06
CA GLY A 604 -0.04 9.46 -19.12
C GLY A 604 0.54 8.83 -20.38
N ILE A 605 1.72 9.28 -20.83
CA ILE A 605 2.41 8.67 -21.97
C ILE A 605 2.83 7.22 -21.63
N SER A 606 3.27 6.93 -20.39
CA SER A 606 3.58 5.58 -19.94
C SER A 606 2.35 4.65 -19.95
N THR A 607 1.16 5.19 -19.65
CA THR A 607 -0.10 4.43 -19.79
C THR A 607 -0.36 4.08 -21.26
N VAL A 608 -0.21 5.04 -22.17
CA VAL A 608 -0.37 4.79 -23.62
C VAL A 608 0.65 3.76 -24.10
N PHE A 609 1.90 3.88 -23.68
CA PHE A 609 2.96 2.91 -23.98
C PHE A 609 2.59 1.50 -23.48
N GLY A 610 2.18 1.38 -22.22
CA GLY A 610 1.76 0.09 -21.65
C GLY A 610 0.57 -0.53 -22.40
N VAL A 611 -0.45 0.25 -22.72
CA VAL A 611 -1.60 -0.21 -23.53
C VAL A 611 -1.17 -0.64 -24.92
N ALA A 612 -0.29 0.11 -25.56
CA ALA A 612 0.25 -0.26 -26.89
C ALA A 612 1.01 -1.59 -26.85
N MET A 613 1.80 -1.82 -25.79
CA MET A 613 2.51 -3.10 -25.59
C MET A 613 1.53 -4.25 -25.33
N ILE A 614 0.54 -4.08 -24.48
CA ILE A 614 -0.48 -5.11 -24.15
C ILE A 614 -1.22 -5.57 -25.40
N TRP A 615 -1.57 -4.63 -26.29
CA TRP A 615 -2.34 -4.91 -27.49
C TRP A 615 -1.49 -5.11 -28.74
N TYR A 616 -0.15 -5.16 -28.60
CA TYR A 616 0.80 -5.37 -29.71
C TYR A 616 0.69 -4.30 -30.82
N ILE A 617 0.38 -3.06 -30.43
CA ILE A 617 0.29 -1.88 -31.32
C ILE A 617 1.68 -1.25 -31.42
N TRP A 618 2.56 -1.88 -32.18
CA TRP A 618 4.01 -1.56 -32.18
C TRP A 618 4.35 -0.13 -32.60
N TRP A 619 3.62 0.44 -33.56
CA TRP A 619 3.84 1.83 -33.97
C TRP A 619 3.51 2.81 -32.85
N LEU A 620 2.44 2.57 -32.09
CA LEU A 620 2.05 3.39 -30.94
C LEU A 620 3.02 3.22 -29.77
N ALA A 621 3.53 2.01 -29.55
CA ALA A 621 4.56 1.73 -28.56
C ALA A 621 5.85 2.50 -28.89
N ALA A 622 6.31 2.47 -30.13
CA ALA A 622 7.48 3.25 -30.57
C ALA A 622 7.27 4.76 -30.43
N LEU A 623 6.12 5.26 -30.88
CA LEU A 623 5.80 6.68 -30.79
C LEU A 623 5.73 7.17 -29.33
N SER A 624 5.03 6.43 -28.47
CA SER A 624 4.91 6.79 -27.04
C SER A 624 6.24 6.67 -26.31
N PHE A 625 7.10 5.71 -26.66
CA PHE A 625 8.45 5.62 -26.10
C PHE A 625 9.31 6.83 -26.47
N VAL A 626 9.29 7.24 -27.75
CA VAL A 626 9.97 8.47 -28.19
C VAL A 626 9.41 9.70 -27.48
N ALA A 627 8.08 9.78 -27.32
CA ALA A 627 7.43 10.87 -26.60
C ALA A 627 7.82 10.93 -25.12
N LEU A 628 8.00 9.78 -24.44
CA LEU A 628 8.52 9.71 -23.06
C LEU A 628 9.92 10.35 -22.99
N ILE A 629 10.82 9.92 -23.85
CA ILE A 629 12.20 10.44 -23.90
C ILE A 629 12.19 11.93 -24.19
N ALA A 630 11.43 12.36 -25.20
CA ALA A 630 11.33 13.78 -25.58
C ALA A 630 10.78 14.63 -24.43
N THR A 631 9.73 14.19 -23.76
CA THR A 631 9.14 14.89 -22.61
C THR A 631 10.12 14.98 -21.44
N ALA A 632 10.85 13.90 -21.15
CA ALA A 632 11.89 13.91 -20.12
C ALA A 632 13.00 14.89 -20.44
N ILE A 633 13.50 14.91 -21.70
CA ILE A 633 14.51 15.85 -22.16
C ILE A 633 14.00 17.29 -22.04
N VAL A 634 12.81 17.59 -22.58
CA VAL A 634 12.20 18.93 -22.49
C VAL A 634 12.10 19.39 -21.03
N HIS A 635 11.70 18.48 -20.12
CA HIS A 635 11.63 18.81 -18.70
C HIS A 635 12.99 19.16 -18.10
N THR A 636 14.12 18.59 -18.59
CA THR A 636 15.46 18.93 -18.07
C THR A 636 15.85 20.39 -18.38
N PHE A 637 15.30 20.98 -19.45
CA PHE A 637 15.54 22.37 -19.83
C PHE A 637 14.62 23.38 -19.12
N ASN A 638 13.69 22.91 -18.28
CA ASN A 638 12.90 23.80 -17.44
C ASN A 638 13.72 24.24 -16.22
N TYR A 639 14.14 25.48 -16.17
CA TYR A 639 14.90 26.07 -15.05
C TYR A 639 14.02 26.82 -14.05
N ASP A 640 12.74 27.07 -14.37
CA ASP A 640 11.76 27.70 -13.46
C ASP A 640 11.13 26.63 -12.54
N ARG A 641 11.93 26.17 -11.56
CA ARG A 641 11.56 25.04 -10.68
C ARG A 641 11.30 25.41 -9.23
N ASP A 642 11.58 26.66 -8.88
CA ASP A 642 11.57 27.11 -7.50
C ASP A 642 10.83 28.44 -7.35
N PHE A 643 10.33 28.69 -6.14
CA PHE A 643 9.76 29.99 -5.75
C PHE A 643 10.09 30.27 -4.28
N HIS A 644 9.91 31.51 -3.86
CA HIS A 644 10.10 31.90 -2.47
C HIS A 644 8.75 32.32 -1.87
N ILE A 645 8.42 31.78 -0.72
CA ILE A 645 7.32 32.27 0.12
C ILE A 645 7.85 33.52 0.83
N PRO A 646 7.25 34.71 0.65
CA PRO A 646 7.70 35.95 1.29
C PRO A 646 7.68 35.85 2.82
N ALA A 647 8.59 36.51 3.49
CA ALA A 647 8.65 36.54 4.95
C ALA A 647 7.34 37.02 5.60
N GLU A 648 6.65 37.98 4.97
CA GLU A 648 5.36 38.49 5.44
C GLU A 648 4.25 37.42 5.46
N ASP A 649 4.24 36.50 4.47
CA ASP A 649 3.25 35.43 4.43
C ASP A 649 3.59 34.34 5.45
N VAL A 650 4.88 34.10 5.71
CA VAL A 650 5.32 33.21 6.80
C VAL A 650 4.87 33.78 8.16
N VAL A 651 5.08 35.09 8.39
CA VAL A 651 4.61 35.78 9.61
C VAL A 651 3.11 35.58 9.80
N LYS A 652 2.30 35.89 8.79
CA LYS A 652 0.83 35.73 8.84
C LYS A 652 0.42 34.30 9.22
N ALA A 653 1.04 33.29 8.59
CA ALA A 653 0.72 31.88 8.86
C ALA A 653 1.08 31.47 10.30
N GLU A 654 2.22 31.90 10.80
CA GLU A 654 2.67 31.59 12.17
C GLU A 654 1.93 32.38 13.23
N ASP A 655 1.48 33.63 12.97
CA ASP A 655 0.66 34.42 13.88
C ASP A 655 -0.73 33.78 14.07
N VAL A 656 -1.36 33.33 13.00
CA VAL A 656 -2.63 32.58 13.07
C VAL A 656 -2.49 31.35 13.97
N ARG A 657 -1.39 30.61 13.82
CA ARG A 657 -1.07 29.47 14.67
C ARG A 657 -0.89 29.86 16.14
N THR A 658 -0.15 30.93 16.39
CA THR A 658 0.12 31.43 17.74
C THR A 658 -1.16 31.83 18.45
N HIS A 659 -2.04 32.52 17.73
CA HIS A 659 -3.33 32.92 18.29
C HIS A 659 -4.21 31.72 18.62
N ALA A 660 -4.22 30.70 17.72
CA ALA A 660 -4.96 29.45 17.93
C ALA A 660 -4.46 28.69 19.18
N LEU A 661 -3.14 28.61 19.38
CA LEU A 661 -2.56 27.96 20.57
C LEU A 661 -2.87 28.74 21.87
N GLN A 662 -2.79 30.06 21.84
CA GLN A 662 -3.11 30.92 23.00
C GLN A 662 -4.59 30.80 23.40
N THR A 663 -5.50 30.76 22.42
CA THR A 663 -6.93 30.60 22.68
C THR A 663 -7.28 29.20 23.18
N ALA A 664 -6.49 28.20 22.84
CA ALA A 664 -6.65 26.81 23.29
C ALA A 664 -6.05 26.59 24.71
N GLY A 665 -5.37 27.55 25.29
CA GLY A 665 -4.76 27.45 26.64
C GLY A 665 -3.53 26.52 26.67
N VAL A 666 -2.83 26.36 25.54
CA VAL A 666 -1.63 25.50 25.41
C VAL A 666 -0.36 26.36 25.43
#